data_1ed379f134f92b00b3ea4c34df1bb583
#
_entry.id   1ed379f134f92b00b3ea4c34df1bb583
#
_cell.length_a   1.000
_cell.length_b   1.000
_cell.length_c   1.000
_cell.angle_alpha   90.00
_cell.angle_beta   90.00
_cell.angle_gamma   90.00
#
_symmetry.space_group_name_H-M   'P 1'
#
loop_
_entity.id
_entity.type
_entity.pdbx_description
1 polymer ?
#
loop_
_entity_poly.entity_id
_entity_poly.type
_entity_poly.pdbx_seq_one_letter_code
_entity_poly.pdbx_strand_id
1 'polypeptide(L)'
;MSNDLFAGTPRTQPAYDASSIEVLEGLEPVRRRPGMYIGGTDERALHHLAAEVLDNAMDEAVAGHANRIEVKLEPGNRLTIVDNGRGIPVDPHPKFPDKSALEVILSTLHSGGKFTGKAYATSGGLHGVGISVVNALSSDTVVEVTRERVLYRQRFAKGATLGPLETVGAAPNRRGTSVAFTPDSEIFGPELHFKPARLHKLVRSKAYLFAGVEIRWHCAPELISDDTPADAVFQFPGGLADHLKEQIGGRECATADFFSGNQDFPGEQGRVEWAVAWPLWSDGSYSWYCNTIPTPDGGTHEQGLRQALVRGLRAFGELVNQKKAKDITADDVMVGSELMLSVFIREPQFQSQTKDRLTSPEAAGLVEKAVRDHFDHFLSANMERGKALLGYVLDRMDERLRRKAEREVKRKTATSARKLRLPGKLTDCSADSPEGTELFIVEGDSAGGSAKQARDRKTQAILPIRGKILNVASATSAKILQNQEIADLTLAMGCGTRKDCDPTQLRYEKIVIMTDADVDGAHIATLLMTFFLQEMPDLVRRGHLYLAQPPLYRLTVGAKSLYARDDSHRAELERTAFKGKKVDVARFKGLGEMNPGQLRETTMDPATRSLIRITLPQEYEERAGVKDLVDRLMGNNPAHRFAFIQENAARLDEEVIDA
;
A
#
# COMPACT_ATOMS: atom_id res chain seq x y z
N MET A 1 54.75 20.43 -27.35
CA MET A 1 54.08 19.20 -27.81
C MET A 1 52.94 18.93 -26.81
N SER A 2 51.76 19.42 -27.16
CA SER A 2 50.53 19.18 -26.36
C SER A 2 49.92 17.88 -26.83
N ASN A 3 49.96 16.87 -25.97
CA ASN A 3 49.20 15.62 -26.18
C ASN A 3 47.72 15.89 -25.97
N ASP A 4 46.99 15.87 -27.06
CA ASP A 4 45.53 15.89 -27.05
C ASP A 4 44.99 14.52 -26.57
N LEU A 5 44.52 14.49 -25.34
CA LEU A 5 43.99 13.30 -24.66
C LEU A 5 42.61 12.88 -25.17
N PHE A 6 42.05 13.56 -26.18
CA PHE A 6 40.69 13.27 -26.73
C PHE A 6 40.70 12.69 -28.16
N ALA A 7 41.88 12.33 -28.71
CA ALA A 7 41.95 11.60 -29.98
C ALA A 7 41.64 10.11 -29.81
N GLY A 8 40.46 9.78 -29.35
CA GLY A 8 39.86 8.45 -29.44
C GLY A 8 39.10 8.29 -30.76
N THR A 9 39.30 7.17 -31.44
CA THR A 9 38.66 6.75 -32.68
C THR A 9 37.20 7.20 -32.81
N PRO A 10 36.77 7.77 -33.96
CA PRO A 10 35.40 8.19 -34.15
C PRO A 10 34.48 6.96 -34.12
N ARG A 11 33.83 6.73 -32.96
CA ARG A 11 32.57 6.00 -32.95
C ARG A 11 31.59 6.89 -33.71
N THR A 12 31.16 6.50 -34.89
CA THR A 12 30.00 7.03 -35.57
C THR A 12 28.77 6.85 -34.67
N GLN A 13 28.59 7.78 -33.73
CA GLN A 13 27.28 7.94 -33.09
C GLN A 13 26.34 8.46 -34.18
N PRO A 14 25.15 7.83 -34.34
CA PRO A 14 24.15 8.40 -35.22
C PRO A 14 23.91 9.86 -34.78
N ALA A 15 23.90 10.79 -35.73
CA ALA A 15 23.66 12.19 -35.43
C ALA A 15 22.32 12.33 -34.73
N TYR A 16 22.30 12.98 -33.56
CA TYR A 16 21.06 13.31 -32.88
C TYR A 16 20.43 14.50 -33.60
N ASP A 17 19.48 14.21 -34.47
CA ASP A 17 18.76 15.20 -35.27
C ASP A 17 17.23 14.99 -35.14
N ALA A 18 16.46 15.75 -35.93
CA ALA A 18 14.99 15.66 -35.89
C ALA A 18 14.44 14.26 -36.19
N SER A 19 15.19 13.43 -36.94
CA SER A 19 14.80 12.04 -37.23
C SER A 19 14.95 11.10 -36.02
N SER A 20 15.73 11.54 -35.01
CA SER A 20 15.89 10.84 -33.73
C SER A 20 14.72 11.08 -32.77
N ILE A 21 13.79 11.98 -33.10
CA ILE A 21 12.60 12.29 -32.29
C ILE A 21 11.43 11.46 -32.80
N GLU A 22 11.10 10.43 -32.04
CA GLU A 22 9.92 9.57 -32.33
C GLU A 22 8.66 10.17 -31.72
N VAL A 23 7.59 10.27 -32.48
CA VAL A 23 6.25 10.67 -32.01
C VAL A 23 5.37 9.43 -31.98
N LEU A 24 4.88 9.09 -30.79
CA LEU A 24 3.96 7.98 -30.60
C LEU A 24 2.52 8.49 -30.69
N GLU A 25 1.68 7.82 -31.48
CA GLU A 25 0.29 8.18 -31.68
C GLU A 25 -0.68 7.16 -31.05
N GLY A 26 -1.93 7.57 -30.83
CA GLY A 26 -3.00 6.72 -30.35
C GLY A 26 -2.73 6.10 -28.98
N LEU A 27 -2.81 4.78 -28.86
CA LEU A 27 -2.58 4.02 -27.62
C LEU A 27 -1.18 3.36 -27.54
N GLU A 28 -0.32 3.58 -28.52
CA GLU A 28 1.05 3.04 -28.52
C GLU A 28 1.90 3.55 -27.33
N PRO A 29 1.80 4.84 -26.91
CA PRO A 29 2.49 5.33 -25.71
C PRO A 29 2.16 4.52 -24.46
N VAL A 30 0.90 4.07 -24.31
CA VAL A 30 0.44 3.26 -23.19
C VAL A 30 1.15 1.90 -23.17
N ARG A 31 1.21 1.24 -24.32
CA ARG A 31 1.86 -0.08 -24.45
C ARG A 31 3.38 -0.01 -24.23
N ARG A 32 4.03 1.05 -24.73
CA ARG A 32 5.50 1.21 -24.57
C ARG A 32 5.90 1.64 -23.15
N ARG A 33 5.05 2.40 -22.44
CA ARG A 33 5.35 2.92 -21.10
C ARG A 33 4.16 2.75 -20.14
N PRO A 34 3.73 1.52 -19.87
CA PRO A 34 2.56 1.26 -19.01
C PRO A 34 2.72 1.85 -17.61
N GLY A 35 3.94 1.93 -17.09
CA GLY A 35 4.22 2.53 -15.78
C GLY A 35 3.74 3.98 -15.62
N MET A 36 3.62 4.74 -16.70
CA MET A 36 3.09 6.12 -16.65
C MET A 36 1.57 6.17 -16.40
N TYR A 37 0.84 5.09 -16.71
CA TYR A 37 -0.62 5.03 -16.65
C TYR A 37 -1.14 4.15 -15.52
N ILE A 38 -0.44 3.05 -15.21
CA ILE A 38 -0.86 2.06 -14.20
C ILE A 38 0.22 1.78 -13.14
N GLY A 39 1.30 2.56 -13.11
CA GLY A 39 2.35 2.49 -12.09
C GLY A 39 3.41 1.41 -12.30
N GLY A 40 3.26 0.50 -13.27
CA GLY A 40 4.22 -0.58 -13.52
C GLY A 40 3.66 -1.66 -14.43
N THR A 41 4.25 -2.87 -14.34
CA THR A 41 3.78 -4.08 -15.03
C THR A 41 3.77 -5.30 -14.09
N ASP A 42 3.78 -5.05 -12.79
CA ASP A 42 3.73 -6.04 -11.73
C ASP A 42 2.28 -6.47 -11.40
N GLU A 43 2.13 -7.33 -10.40
CA GLU A 43 0.82 -7.81 -9.93
C GLU A 43 -0.12 -6.66 -9.55
N ARG A 44 0.43 -5.60 -8.93
CA ARG A 44 -0.36 -4.43 -8.54
C ARG A 44 -0.89 -3.69 -9.75
N ALA A 45 -0.05 -3.45 -10.74
CA ALA A 45 -0.42 -2.81 -11.99
C ALA A 45 -1.47 -3.63 -12.76
N LEU A 46 -1.36 -4.97 -12.74
CA LEU A 46 -2.36 -5.86 -13.31
C LEU A 46 -3.75 -5.66 -12.66
N HIS A 47 -3.81 -5.65 -11.32
CA HIS A 47 -5.06 -5.44 -10.58
C HIS A 47 -5.62 -4.03 -10.74
N HIS A 48 -4.77 -3.05 -11.08
CA HIS A 48 -5.23 -1.69 -11.38
C HIS A 48 -6.13 -1.65 -12.63
N LEU A 49 -5.90 -2.53 -13.63
CA LEU A 49 -6.82 -2.65 -14.78
C LEU A 49 -8.23 -3.06 -14.33
N ALA A 50 -8.34 -4.00 -13.38
CA ALA A 50 -9.62 -4.40 -12.81
C ALA A 50 -10.30 -3.24 -12.07
N ALA A 51 -9.53 -2.47 -11.31
CA ALA A 51 -10.03 -1.30 -10.59
C ALA A 51 -10.59 -0.24 -11.55
N GLU A 52 -9.93 0.07 -12.66
CA GLU A 52 -10.39 1.05 -13.65
C GLU A 52 -11.75 0.67 -14.27
N VAL A 53 -11.95 -0.61 -14.58
CA VAL A 53 -13.26 -1.07 -15.14
C VAL A 53 -14.33 -1.07 -14.04
N LEU A 54 -13.99 -1.51 -12.83
CA LEU A 54 -14.92 -1.52 -11.71
C LEU A 54 -15.32 -0.09 -11.29
N ASP A 55 -14.38 0.85 -11.31
CA ASP A 55 -14.65 2.25 -11.01
C ASP A 55 -15.60 2.88 -12.03
N ASN A 56 -15.54 2.50 -13.31
CA ASN A 56 -16.49 2.94 -14.30
C ASN A 56 -17.91 2.41 -14.02
N ALA A 57 -18.04 1.16 -13.59
CA ALA A 57 -19.32 0.59 -13.16
C ALA A 57 -19.85 1.27 -11.88
N MET A 58 -18.97 1.57 -10.92
CA MET A 58 -19.30 2.32 -9.70
C MET A 58 -19.74 3.75 -10.00
N ASP A 59 -19.15 4.43 -10.99
CA ASP A 59 -19.58 5.77 -11.39
C ASP A 59 -21.04 5.79 -11.89
N GLU A 60 -21.50 4.73 -12.57
CA GLU A 60 -22.93 4.57 -12.92
C GLU A 60 -23.80 4.36 -11.67
N ALA A 61 -23.30 3.64 -10.66
CA ALA A 61 -24.00 3.46 -9.40
C ALA A 61 -24.08 4.76 -8.60
N VAL A 62 -22.97 5.48 -8.46
CA VAL A 62 -22.90 6.77 -7.77
C VAL A 62 -23.79 7.82 -8.44
N ALA A 63 -23.88 7.79 -9.76
CA ALA A 63 -24.80 8.64 -10.53
C ALA A 63 -26.28 8.20 -10.44
N GLY A 64 -26.59 7.12 -9.70
CA GLY A 64 -27.96 6.64 -9.49
C GLY A 64 -28.55 5.86 -10.66
N HIS A 65 -27.74 5.47 -11.64
CA HIS A 65 -28.21 4.76 -12.85
C HIS A 65 -28.03 3.25 -12.77
N ALA A 66 -27.08 2.76 -11.95
CA ALA A 66 -26.88 1.34 -11.65
C ALA A 66 -27.15 1.04 -10.16
N ASN A 67 -27.61 -0.16 -9.88
CA ASN A 67 -27.75 -0.67 -8.51
C ASN A 67 -27.21 -2.10 -8.38
N ARG A 68 -26.69 -2.67 -9.47
CA ARG A 68 -26.06 -3.99 -9.47
C ARG A 68 -24.85 -4.01 -10.38
N ILE A 69 -23.76 -4.59 -9.86
CA ILE A 69 -22.52 -4.85 -10.58
C ILE A 69 -22.21 -6.34 -10.43
N GLU A 70 -21.74 -6.99 -11.49
CA GLU A 70 -21.27 -8.37 -11.45
C GLU A 70 -19.80 -8.40 -11.88
N VAL A 71 -18.98 -9.12 -11.12
CA VAL A 71 -17.54 -9.31 -11.39
C VAL A 71 -17.28 -10.80 -11.51
N LYS A 72 -16.75 -11.24 -12.65
CA LYS A 72 -16.51 -12.65 -12.96
C LYS A 72 -15.05 -12.85 -13.37
N LEU A 73 -14.33 -13.70 -12.63
CA LEU A 73 -13.00 -14.15 -13.00
C LEU A 73 -13.08 -15.57 -13.58
N GLU A 74 -12.66 -15.69 -14.82
CA GLU A 74 -12.73 -16.92 -15.62
C GLU A 74 -11.34 -17.47 -15.96
N PRO A 75 -11.22 -18.75 -16.32
CA PRO A 75 -9.95 -19.32 -16.78
C PRO A 75 -9.33 -18.52 -17.94
N GLY A 76 -8.01 -18.60 -18.08
CA GLY A 76 -7.29 -17.82 -19.09
C GLY A 76 -7.06 -16.35 -18.72
N ASN A 77 -7.12 -16.03 -17.42
CA ASN A 77 -6.90 -14.68 -16.90
C ASN A 77 -7.92 -13.64 -17.42
N ARG A 78 -9.14 -14.10 -17.70
CA ARG A 78 -10.22 -13.28 -18.24
C ARG A 78 -11.08 -12.72 -17.11
N LEU A 79 -11.21 -11.40 -17.06
CA LEU A 79 -12.06 -10.70 -16.12
C LEU A 79 -13.23 -10.04 -16.85
N THR A 80 -14.45 -10.28 -16.35
CA THR A 80 -15.68 -9.67 -16.88
C THR A 80 -16.34 -8.85 -15.77
N ILE A 81 -16.63 -7.58 -16.07
CA ILE A 81 -17.34 -6.68 -15.16
C ILE A 81 -18.58 -6.15 -15.89
N VAL A 82 -19.74 -6.30 -15.23
CA VAL A 82 -21.06 -5.95 -15.81
C VAL A 82 -21.77 -5.01 -14.85
N ASP A 83 -22.27 -3.89 -15.35
CA ASP A 83 -23.20 -3.01 -14.65
C ASP A 83 -24.60 -3.05 -15.29
N ASN A 84 -25.60 -2.66 -14.54
CA ASN A 84 -26.96 -2.46 -15.04
C ASN A 84 -27.32 -0.97 -15.20
N GLY A 85 -26.34 -0.13 -15.53
CA GLY A 85 -26.48 1.31 -15.74
C GLY A 85 -27.14 1.70 -17.08
N ARG A 86 -26.82 2.89 -17.56
CA ARG A 86 -27.36 3.43 -18.83
C ARG A 86 -26.77 2.76 -20.07
N GLY A 87 -25.59 2.17 -19.94
CA GLY A 87 -24.78 1.71 -21.06
C GLY A 87 -24.01 2.85 -21.74
N ILE A 88 -22.79 2.58 -22.18
CA ILE A 88 -21.96 3.53 -22.95
C ILE A 88 -22.72 3.95 -24.21
N PRO A 89 -22.69 5.25 -24.61
CA PRO A 89 -23.30 5.69 -25.86
C PRO A 89 -22.73 4.95 -27.07
N VAL A 90 -23.60 4.53 -27.96
CA VAL A 90 -23.26 3.79 -29.21
C VAL A 90 -23.48 4.63 -30.48
N ASP A 91 -24.03 5.83 -30.33
CA ASP A 91 -24.24 6.77 -31.41
C ASP A 91 -22.90 7.24 -32.02
N PRO A 92 -22.88 7.70 -33.29
CA PRO A 92 -21.73 8.32 -33.92
C PRO A 92 -21.20 9.50 -33.09
N HIS A 93 -19.85 9.55 -32.87
CA HIS A 93 -19.27 10.62 -32.07
C HIS A 93 -19.20 11.93 -32.88
N PRO A 94 -19.62 13.10 -32.32
CA PRO A 94 -19.70 14.36 -33.09
C PRO A 94 -18.38 14.80 -33.74
N LYS A 95 -17.23 14.51 -33.13
CA LYS A 95 -15.89 14.81 -33.70
C LYS A 95 -15.35 13.71 -34.62
N PHE A 96 -15.92 12.51 -34.56
CA PHE A 96 -15.49 11.33 -35.32
C PHE A 96 -16.72 10.63 -35.87
N PRO A 97 -17.37 11.19 -36.91
CA PRO A 97 -18.66 10.70 -37.41
C PRO A 97 -18.64 9.24 -37.90
N ASP A 98 -17.48 8.75 -38.29
CA ASP A 98 -17.27 7.38 -38.76
C ASP A 98 -17.07 6.37 -37.61
N LYS A 99 -17.02 6.84 -36.34
CA LYS A 99 -16.81 6.02 -35.16
C LYS A 99 -17.93 6.21 -34.15
N SER A 100 -18.35 5.11 -33.53
CA SER A 100 -19.24 5.18 -32.37
C SER A 100 -18.57 5.85 -31.16
N ALA A 101 -19.35 6.44 -30.27
CA ALA A 101 -18.81 6.97 -29.02
C ALA A 101 -18.11 5.87 -28.20
N LEU A 102 -18.62 4.63 -28.21
CA LEU A 102 -17.98 3.46 -27.62
C LEU A 102 -16.57 3.25 -28.17
N GLU A 103 -16.41 3.24 -29.50
CA GLU A 103 -15.12 3.07 -30.14
C GLU A 103 -14.14 4.19 -29.76
N VAL A 104 -14.60 5.44 -29.78
CA VAL A 104 -13.77 6.59 -29.42
C VAL A 104 -13.28 6.49 -27.98
N ILE A 105 -14.14 6.13 -27.02
CA ILE A 105 -13.79 5.99 -25.61
C ILE A 105 -12.74 4.90 -25.38
N LEU A 106 -12.79 3.80 -26.12
CA LEU A 106 -11.84 2.69 -25.98
C LEU A 106 -10.55 2.88 -26.78
N SER A 107 -10.55 3.66 -27.86
CA SER A 107 -9.39 3.79 -28.75
C SER A 107 -8.68 5.14 -28.67
N THR A 108 -9.17 6.09 -27.87
CA THR A 108 -8.62 7.45 -27.80
C THR A 108 -8.40 7.87 -26.34
N LEU A 109 -7.19 8.30 -26.00
CA LEU A 109 -6.91 8.87 -24.70
C LEU A 109 -7.66 10.20 -24.49
N HIS A 110 -7.93 10.52 -23.24
CA HIS A 110 -8.64 11.74 -22.86
C HIS A 110 -10.01 11.90 -23.52
N SER A 111 -10.70 10.77 -23.68
CA SER A 111 -12.07 10.70 -24.20
C SER A 111 -13.02 10.16 -23.15
N GLY A 112 -14.15 10.83 -22.93
CA GLY A 112 -15.15 10.36 -21.95
C GLY A 112 -16.16 11.41 -21.57
N GLY A 113 -17.29 10.98 -21.01
CA GLY A 113 -18.41 11.83 -20.58
C GLY A 113 -18.21 12.54 -19.23
N LYS A 114 -17.06 12.39 -18.59
CA LYS A 114 -16.80 12.87 -17.21
C LYS A 114 -16.17 14.27 -17.16
N PHE A 115 -15.65 14.80 -18.26
CA PHE A 115 -14.97 16.10 -18.33
C PHE A 115 -15.87 17.32 -18.15
N THR A 116 -17.15 17.22 -18.47
CA THR A 116 -18.06 18.39 -18.45
C THR A 116 -18.92 18.47 -17.19
N GLY A 117 -18.83 17.49 -16.29
CA GLY A 117 -19.67 17.41 -15.07
C GLY A 117 -21.18 17.23 -15.35
N LYS A 118 -21.61 17.23 -16.64
CA LYS A 118 -23.03 17.13 -17.02
C LYS A 118 -23.61 15.74 -16.84
N ALA A 119 -22.83 14.70 -17.12
CA ALA A 119 -23.28 13.31 -17.05
C ALA A 119 -23.00 12.65 -15.69
N TYR A 120 -21.96 13.12 -14.99
CA TYR A 120 -21.54 12.64 -13.68
C TYR A 120 -21.14 13.83 -12.81
N ALA A 121 -21.86 14.05 -11.72
CA ALA A 121 -21.58 15.15 -10.79
C ALA A 121 -20.34 14.87 -9.94
N THR A 122 -20.17 13.60 -9.52
CA THR A 122 -19.02 13.10 -8.75
C THR A 122 -18.58 11.77 -9.37
N SER A 123 -17.34 11.66 -9.81
CA SER A 123 -16.80 10.44 -10.40
C SER A 123 -15.38 10.16 -9.89
N GLY A 124 -14.99 8.88 -9.86
CA GLY A 124 -13.64 8.45 -9.55
C GLY A 124 -12.68 8.64 -10.73
N GLY A 125 -13.15 8.41 -11.96
CA GLY A 125 -12.37 8.51 -13.19
C GLY A 125 -12.34 9.93 -13.76
N LEU A 126 -11.30 10.72 -13.44
CA LEU A 126 -11.21 12.13 -13.85
C LEU A 126 -10.48 12.36 -15.17
N HIS A 127 -9.60 11.43 -15.57
CA HIS A 127 -8.65 11.65 -16.67
C HIS A 127 -9.14 11.16 -18.05
N GLY A 128 -10.23 10.39 -18.09
CA GLY A 128 -10.80 9.84 -19.34
C GLY A 128 -9.84 8.91 -20.08
N VAL A 129 -9.00 8.18 -19.34
CA VAL A 129 -8.00 7.27 -19.92
C VAL A 129 -8.15 5.82 -19.45
N GLY A 130 -8.82 5.54 -18.32
CA GLY A 130 -8.82 4.22 -17.68
C GLY A 130 -9.22 3.09 -18.63
N ILE A 131 -10.38 3.19 -19.27
CA ILE A 131 -10.86 2.10 -20.15
C ILE A 131 -10.04 1.96 -21.45
N SER A 132 -9.51 3.05 -22.00
CA SER A 132 -8.61 2.97 -23.16
C SER A 132 -7.25 2.38 -22.79
N VAL A 133 -6.77 2.61 -21.57
CA VAL A 133 -5.58 1.96 -21.01
C VAL A 133 -5.82 0.45 -20.82
N VAL A 134 -6.98 0.05 -20.29
CA VAL A 134 -7.35 -1.39 -20.19
C VAL A 134 -7.34 -2.03 -21.57
N ASN A 135 -7.94 -1.42 -22.59
CA ASN A 135 -7.90 -1.91 -23.96
C ASN A 135 -6.46 -2.01 -24.50
N ALA A 136 -5.66 -0.96 -24.32
CA ALA A 136 -4.28 -0.93 -24.81
C ALA A 136 -3.40 -2.06 -24.22
N LEU A 137 -3.65 -2.42 -22.96
CA LEU A 137 -2.86 -3.40 -22.21
C LEU A 137 -3.50 -4.80 -22.15
N SER A 138 -4.54 -5.04 -22.98
CA SER A 138 -5.22 -6.33 -23.08
C SER A 138 -5.03 -6.96 -24.45
N SER A 139 -4.83 -8.28 -24.47
CA SER A 139 -4.74 -9.09 -25.71
C SER A 139 -6.11 -9.29 -26.36
N ASP A 140 -7.20 -9.29 -25.58
CA ASP A 140 -8.59 -9.35 -26.05
C ASP A 140 -9.45 -8.52 -25.11
N THR A 141 -10.31 -7.66 -25.70
CA THR A 141 -11.30 -6.88 -24.98
C THR A 141 -12.62 -6.94 -25.74
N VAL A 142 -13.68 -7.36 -25.07
CA VAL A 142 -15.03 -7.42 -25.62
C VAL A 142 -15.93 -6.51 -24.79
N VAL A 143 -16.54 -5.55 -25.43
CA VAL A 143 -17.51 -4.66 -24.80
C VAL A 143 -18.89 -4.93 -25.37
N GLU A 144 -19.82 -5.25 -24.48
CA GLU A 144 -21.24 -5.36 -24.79
C GLU A 144 -21.99 -4.21 -24.13
N VAL A 145 -22.83 -3.54 -24.88
CA VAL A 145 -23.66 -2.45 -24.38
C VAL A 145 -25.13 -2.73 -24.72
N THR A 146 -25.98 -2.64 -23.72
CA THR A 146 -27.44 -2.74 -23.94
C THR A 146 -28.07 -1.37 -23.68
N ARG A 147 -28.52 -0.75 -24.75
CA ARG A 147 -29.27 0.51 -24.76
C ARG A 147 -30.56 0.35 -25.56
N GLU A 148 -31.63 1.01 -25.14
CA GLU A 148 -32.93 1.01 -25.84
C GLU A 148 -33.43 -0.40 -26.20
N ARG A 149 -33.11 -1.39 -25.31
CA ARG A 149 -33.46 -2.82 -25.48
C ARG A 149 -32.74 -3.53 -26.63
N VAL A 150 -31.66 -2.94 -27.15
CA VAL A 150 -30.82 -3.54 -28.21
C VAL A 150 -29.43 -3.81 -27.60
N LEU A 151 -28.90 -5.00 -27.89
CA LEU A 151 -27.55 -5.39 -27.52
C LEU A 151 -26.59 -5.09 -28.66
N TYR A 152 -25.57 -4.33 -28.36
CA TYR A 152 -24.43 -4.03 -29.22
C TYR A 152 -23.19 -4.70 -28.71
N ARG A 153 -22.25 -5.07 -29.59
CA ARG A 153 -20.97 -5.66 -29.25
C ARG A 153 -19.86 -5.08 -30.10
N GLN A 154 -18.71 -4.81 -29.50
CA GLN A 154 -17.50 -4.46 -30.24
C GLN A 154 -16.30 -5.15 -29.60
N ARG A 155 -15.34 -5.56 -30.43
CA ARG A 155 -14.11 -6.26 -30.00
C ARG A 155 -12.89 -5.42 -30.30
N PHE A 156 -11.92 -5.53 -29.39
CA PHE A 156 -10.66 -4.82 -29.47
C PHE A 156 -9.51 -5.76 -29.06
N ALA A 157 -8.31 -5.44 -29.49
CA ALA A 157 -7.09 -6.13 -29.04
C ALA A 157 -5.92 -5.16 -29.07
N LYS A 158 -5.14 -5.12 -28.01
CA LYS A 158 -3.89 -4.33 -27.92
C LYS A 158 -4.10 -2.84 -28.30
N GLY A 159 -5.26 -2.28 -27.96
CA GLY A 159 -5.63 -0.91 -28.27
C GLY A 159 -6.29 -0.71 -29.63
N ALA A 160 -6.27 -1.69 -30.53
CA ALA A 160 -6.88 -1.60 -31.84
C ALA A 160 -8.31 -2.16 -31.87
N THR A 161 -9.15 -1.58 -32.70
CA THR A 161 -10.50 -2.08 -33.00
C THR A 161 -10.40 -3.28 -33.95
N LEU A 162 -11.04 -4.41 -33.61
CA LEU A 162 -11.04 -5.62 -34.47
C LEU A 162 -12.19 -5.68 -35.47
N GLY A 163 -13.11 -4.74 -35.41
CA GLY A 163 -14.26 -4.67 -36.32
C GLY A 163 -15.21 -3.55 -35.93
N PRO A 164 -16.24 -3.28 -36.78
CA PRO A 164 -17.25 -2.28 -36.49
C PRO A 164 -18.09 -2.68 -35.27
N LEU A 165 -18.86 -1.72 -34.75
CA LEU A 165 -19.87 -1.99 -33.74
C LEU A 165 -20.97 -2.89 -34.34
N GLU A 166 -21.17 -4.06 -33.75
CA GLU A 166 -22.15 -5.05 -34.18
C GLU A 166 -23.48 -4.87 -33.43
N THR A 167 -24.60 -4.88 -34.12
CA THR A 167 -25.91 -5.03 -33.51
C THR A 167 -26.21 -6.52 -33.37
N VAL A 168 -26.14 -7.04 -32.12
CA VAL A 168 -26.35 -8.46 -31.85
C VAL A 168 -27.82 -8.86 -31.91
N GLY A 169 -28.72 -7.99 -31.41
CA GLY A 169 -30.15 -8.23 -31.42
C GLY A 169 -30.90 -7.60 -30.26
N ALA A 170 -32.19 -7.93 -30.17
CA ALA A 170 -33.05 -7.43 -29.10
C ALA A 170 -32.71 -8.02 -27.73
N ALA A 171 -32.63 -7.17 -26.70
CA ALA A 171 -32.36 -7.56 -25.33
C ALA A 171 -33.31 -6.82 -24.35
N PRO A 172 -34.60 -7.14 -24.34
CA PRO A 172 -35.63 -6.35 -23.66
C PRO A 172 -35.49 -6.29 -22.16
N ASN A 173 -34.82 -7.30 -21.55
CA ASN A 173 -34.63 -7.44 -20.09
C ASN A 173 -33.20 -7.09 -19.63
N ARG A 174 -32.36 -6.53 -20.50
CA ARG A 174 -30.98 -6.14 -20.18
C ARG A 174 -30.82 -4.62 -20.40
N ARG A 175 -29.92 -4.04 -19.60
CA ARG A 175 -29.40 -2.68 -19.78
C ARG A 175 -28.02 -2.62 -19.16
N GLY A 176 -27.22 -1.64 -19.55
CA GLY A 176 -25.90 -1.37 -18.96
C GLY A 176 -24.75 -1.81 -19.86
N THR A 177 -23.59 -1.90 -19.28
CA THR A 177 -22.35 -2.24 -19.98
C THR A 177 -21.73 -3.52 -19.40
N SER A 178 -21.17 -4.34 -20.28
CA SER A 178 -20.31 -5.48 -19.91
C SER A 178 -18.95 -5.29 -20.56
N VAL A 179 -17.90 -5.29 -19.77
CA VAL A 179 -16.51 -5.25 -20.24
C VAL A 179 -15.82 -6.54 -19.83
N ALA A 180 -15.44 -7.34 -20.82
CA ALA A 180 -14.64 -8.54 -20.61
C ALA A 180 -13.28 -8.34 -21.25
N PHE A 181 -12.19 -8.58 -20.51
CA PHE A 181 -10.84 -8.38 -21.01
C PHE A 181 -9.87 -9.43 -20.49
N THR A 182 -8.82 -9.67 -21.27
CA THR A 182 -7.71 -10.55 -20.92
C THR A 182 -6.42 -9.73 -21.02
N PRO A 183 -5.69 -9.53 -19.92
CA PRO A 183 -4.42 -8.80 -19.94
C PRO A 183 -3.42 -9.38 -20.94
N ASP A 184 -2.60 -8.52 -21.53
CA ASP A 184 -1.63 -8.95 -22.54
C ASP A 184 -0.37 -9.51 -21.88
N SER A 185 -0.10 -10.81 -22.10
CA SER A 185 1.08 -11.49 -21.58
C SER A 185 2.40 -10.93 -22.12
N GLU A 186 2.40 -10.22 -23.25
CA GLU A 186 3.59 -9.50 -23.74
C GLU A 186 3.99 -8.34 -22.82
N ILE A 187 3.01 -7.76 -22.09
CA ILE A 187 3.22 -6.63 -21.17
C ILE A 187 3.47 -7.12 -19.75
N PHE A 188 2.63 -8.04 -19.27
CA PHE A 188 2.64 -8.49 -17.87
C PHE A 188 3.45 -9.77 -17.63
N GLY A 189 3.84 -10.46 -18.70
CA GLY A 189 4.44 -11.80 -18.62
C GLY A 189 3.38 -12.91 -18.56
N PRO A 190 3.74 -14.15 -18.97
CA PRO A 190 2.80 -15.27 -19.03
C PRO A 190 2.39 -15.83 -17.66
N GLU A 191 3.21 -15.60 -16.62
CA GLU A 191 3.00 -16.15 -15.27
C GLU A 191 2.14 -15.23 -14.39
N LEU A 192 1.90 -13.99 -14.81
CA LEU A 192 1.18 -13.03 -14.00
C LEU A 192 -0.33 -13.14 -14.24
N HIS A 193 -1.05 -13.49 -13.17
CA HIS A 193 -2.51 -13.70 -13.21
C HIS A 193 -3.20 -12.90 -12.13
N PHE A 194 -4.47 -12.58 -12.36
CA PHE A 194 -5.32 -12.02 -11.32
C PHE A 194 -5.38 -12.96 -10.11
N LYS A 195 -5.26 -12.38 -8.92
CA LYS A 195 -5.41 -13.10 -7.66
C LYS A 195 -6.86 -13.01 -7.20
N PRO A 196 -7.58 -14.16 -7.06
CA PRO A 196 -8.98 -14.17 -6.62
C PRO A 196 -9.20 -13.41 -5.31
N ALA A 197 -8.39 -13.65 -4.29
CA ALA A 197 -8.48 -12.99 -3.00
C ALA A 197 -8.39 -11.46 -3.10
N ARG A 198 -7.49 -10.97 -3.95
CA ARG A 198 -7.29 -9.54 -4.14
C ARG A 198 -8.46 -8.87 -4.86
N LEU A 199 -8.98 -9.52 -5.92
CA LEU A 199 -10.18 -9.04 -6.59
C LEU A 199 -11.41 -9.10 -5.68
N HIS A 200 -11.59 -10.17 -4.92
CA HIS A 200 -12.67 -10.33 -3.96
C HIS A 200 -12.67 -9.19 -2.91
N LYS A 201 -11.49 -8.86 -2.36
CA LYS A 201 -11.34 -7.72 -1.45
C LYS A 201 -11.67 -6.39 -2.11
N LEU A 202 -11.18 -6.16 -3.35
CA LEU A 202 -11.49 -4.96 -4.11
C LEU A 202 -12.99 -4.80 -4.34
N VAL A 203 -13.66 -5.86 -4.77
CA VAL A 203 -15.12 -5.90 -5.00
C VAL A 203 -15.90 -5.58 -3.72
N ARG A 204 -15.52 -6.21 -2.60
CA ARG A 204 -16.13 -5.96 -1.30
C ARG A 204 -15.95 -4.51 -0.85
N SER A 205 -14.76 -3.93 -1.06
CA SER A 205 -14.50 -2.54 -0.69
C SER A 205 -15.40 -1.55 -1.43
N LYS A 206 -15.65 -1.77 -2.71
CA LYS A 206 -16.55 -0.92 -3.49
C LYS A 206 -18.00 -1.00 -3.02
N ALA A 207 -18.45 -2.15 -2.53
CA ALA A 207 -19.82 -2.32 -2.05
C ALA A 207 -20.13 -1.50 -0.79
N TYR A 208 -19.21 -1.40 0.17
CA TYR A 208 -19.46 -0.59 1.38
C TYR A 208 -19.22 0.91 1.17
N LEU A 209 -18.48 1.30 0.12
CA LEU A 209 -18.26 2.71 -0.21
C LEU A 209 -19.49 3.38 -0.84
N PHE A 210 -20.49 2.59 -1.24
CA PHE A 210 -21.73 3.12 -1.79
C PHE A 210 -22.92 2.23 -1.40
N ALA A 211 -23.67 2.65 -0.39
CA ALA A 211 -24.76 1.89 0.25
C ALA A 211 -25.89 1.44 -0.71
N GLY A 212 -25.98 2.01 -1.89
CA GLY A 212 -27.07 1.70 -2.85
C GLY A 212 -26.76 0.62 -3.87
N VAL A 213 -25.57 -0.01 -3.81
CA VAL A 213 -25.14 -0.98 -4.83
C VAL A 213 -25.05 -2.39 -4.27
N GLU A 214 -25.50 -3.38 -5.05
CA GLU A 214 -25.27 -4.81 -4.86
C GLU A 214 -24.14 -5.23 -5.80
N ILE A 215 -23.05 -5.80 -5.27
CA ILE A 215 -21.96 -6.31 -6.09
C ILE A 215 -21.89 -7.84 -5.94
N ARG A 216 -21.96 -8.54 -7.07
CA ARG A 216 -21.87 -9.99 -7.15
C ARG A 216 -20.49 -10.39 -7.63
N TRP A 217 -19.86 -11.23 -6.87
CA TRP A 217 -18.58 -11.85 -7.17
C TRP A 217 -18.79 -13.28 -7.65
N HIS A 218 -18.11 -13.65 -8.72
CA HIS A 218 -18.00 -15.03 -9.19
C HIS A 218 -16.57 -15.31 -9.64
N CYS A 219 -16.00 -16.43 -9.21
CA CYS A 219 -14.68 -16.90 -9.60
C CYS A 219 -14.75 -18.39 -9.96
N ALA A 220 -14.17 -18.76 -11.09
CA ALA A 220 -14.06 -20.17 -11.45
C ALA A 220 -13.30 -20.95 -10.37
N PRO A 221 -13.87 -22.04 -9.83
CA PRO A 221 -13.31 -22.75 -8.67
C PRO A 221 -11.86 -23.20 -8.83
N GLU A 222 -11.45 -23.54 -10.05
CA GLU A 222 -10.09 -23.96 -10.38
C GLU A 222 -9.01 -22.87 -10.23
N LEU A 223 -9.42 -21.61 -10.10
CA LEU A 223 -8.50 -20.47 -9.91
C LEU A 223 -8.27 -20.16 -8.43
N ILE A 224 -9.06 -20.77 -7.54
CA ILE A 224 -9.03 -20.48 -6.11
C ILE A 224 -8.05 -21.42 -5.44
N SER A 225 -7.02 -20.86 -4.81
CA SER A 225 -5.98 -21.61 -4.08
C SER A 225 -6.00 -21.33 -2.55
N ASP A 226 -6.95 -20.53 -2.08
CA ASP A 226 -7.10 -20.10 -0.70
C ASP A 226 -8.58 -20.16 -0.28
N ASP A 227 -8.94 -19.57 0.88
CA ASP A 227 -10.32 -19.56 1.40
C ASP A 227 -11.24 -18.54 0.70
N THR A 228 -10.85 -17.98 -0.46
CA THR A 228 -11.69 -17.06 -1.21
C THR A 228 -12.94 -17.79 -1.72
N PRO A 229 -14.17 -17.31 -1.43
CA PRO A 229 -15.37 -17.94 -1.92
C PRO A 229 -15.49 -17.82 -3.44
N ALA A 230 -15.97 -18.89 -4.10
CA ALA A 230 -16.22 -18.89 -5.54
C ALA A 230 -17.36 -17.92 -5.90
N ASP A 231 -18.37 -17.80 -5.04
CA ASP A 231 -19.50 -16.90 -5.21
C ASP A 231 -19.71 -16.09 -3.93
N ALA A 232 -19.98 -14.79 -4.08
CA ALA A 232 -20.35 -13.92 -2.99
C ALA A 232 -21.27 -12.79 -3.48
N VAL A 233 -22.12 -12.30 -2.58
CA VAL A 233 -22.94 -11.10 -2.81
C VAL A 233 -22.65 -10.11 -1.71
N PHE A 234 -22.22 -8.92 -2.10
CA PHE A 234 -21.91 -7.82 -1.20
C PHE A 234 -22.98 -6.74 -1.32
N GLN A 235 -23.60 -6.42 -0.22
CA GLN A 235 -24.52 -5.31 -0.11
C GLN A 235 -24.48 -4.79 1.32
N PHE A 236 -24.13 -3.51 1.49
CA PHE A 236 -24.02 -2.85 2.79
C PHE A 236 -25.04 -1.70 2.84
N PRO A 237 -26.29 -1.96 3.28
CA PRO A 237 -27.32 -0.92 3.35
C PRO A 237 -26.96 0.25 4.25
N GLY A 238 -26.22 0.00 5.33
CA GLY A 238 -25.65 1.01 6.23
C GLY A 238 -24.26 1.52 5.81
N GLY A 239 -23.77 1.17 4.62
CA GLY A 239 -22.53 1.67 4.06
C GLY A 239 -21.30 1.43 4.93
N LEU A 240 -20.56 2.50 5.20
CA LEU A 240 -19.35 2.47 6.05
C LEU A 240 -19.62 1.97 7.47
N ALA A 241 -20.80 2.26 8.02
CA ALA A 241 -21.17 1.85 9.38
C ALA A 241 -21.29 0.33 9.51
N ASP A 242 -21.90 -0.35 8.52
CA ASP A 242 -22.03 -1.79 8.51
C ASP A 242 -20.65 -2.47 8.43
N HIS A 243 -19.79 -1.97 7.55
CA HIS A 243 -18.44 -2.49 7.41
C HIS A 243 -17.60 -2.26 8.68
N LEU A 244 -17.65 -1.05 9.27
CA LEU A 244 -16.93 -0.78 10.50
C LEU A 244 -17.41 -1.67 11.65
N LYS A 245 -18.74 -1.92 11.74
CA LYS A 245 -19.33 -2.82 12.75
C LYS A 245 -18.82 -4.25 12.61
N GLU A 246 -18.73 -4.74 11.39
CA GLU A 246 -18.16 -6.06 11.10
C GLU A 246 -16.66 -6.11 11.47
N GLN A 247 -15.90 -5.06 11.14
CA GLN A 247 -14.47 -4.96 11.45
C GLN A 247 -14.21 -4.88 12.96
N ILE A 248 -15.04 -4.15 13.72
CA ILE A 248 -14.95 -4.07 15.18
C ILE A 248 -15.30 -5.43 15.82
N GLY A 249 -16.27 -6.16 15.25
CA GLY A 249 -16.74 -7.41 15.82
C GLY A 249 -17.27 -7.22 17.24
N GLY A 250 -16.86 -8.07 18.17
CA GLY A 250 -17.26 -7.99 19.59
C GLY A 250 -16.32 -7.18 20.48
N ARG A 251 -15.43 -6.35 19.93
CA ARG A 251 -14.48 -5.54 20.74
C ARG A 251 -15.19 -4.46 21.53
N GLU A 252 -14.81 -4.29 22.79
CA GLU A 252 -15.36 -3.29 23.68
C GLU A 252 -14.90 -1.88 23.26
N CYS A 253 -15.84 -0.94 23.17
CA CYS A 253 -15.62 0.43 22.76
C CYS A 253 -15.95 1.42 23.89
N ALA A 254 -15.35 2.60 23.84
CA ALA A 254 -15.64 3.68 24.78
C ALA A 254 -17.10 4.17 24.70
N THR A 255 -17.77 3.94 23.57
CA THR A 255 -19.20 4.19 23.38
C THR A 255 -19.87 2.92 22.84
N ALA A 256 -21.08 2.63 23.31
CA ALA A 256 -21.86 1.47 22.84
C ALA A 256 -22.27 1.62 21.36
N ASP A 257 -22.55 2.86 20.93
CA ASP A 257 -22.93 3.18 19.56
C ASP A 257 -21.73 3.78 18.81
N PHE A 258 -21.65 3.48 17.53
CA PHE A 258 -20.68 4.13 16.65
C PHE A 258 -21.18 5.52 16.22
N PHE A 259 -20.25 6.45 16.07
CA PHE A 259 -20.55 7.75 15.47
C PHE A 259 -20.52 7.59 13.95
N SER A 260 -21.67 7.42 13.34
CA SER A 260 -21.80 7.24 11.89
C SER A 260 -22.92 8.13 11.33
N GLY A 261 -22.80 8.44 10.06
CA GLY A 261 -23.79 9.24 9.36
C GLY A 261 -23.37 9.56 7.94
N ASN A 262 -24.27 10.22 7.24
CA ASN A 262 -24.04 10.78 5.92
C ASN A 262 -24.73 12.16 5.83
N GLN A 263 -24.19 13.03 4.99
CA GLN A 263 -24.72 14.38 4.77
C GLN A 263 -24.39 14.87 3.37
N ASP A 264 -25.41 15.36 2.67
CA ASP A 264 -25.21 16.08 1.42
C ASP A 264 -24.68 17.49 1.68
N PHE A 265 -23.76 17.95 0.85
CA PHE A 265 -23.24 19.31 0.93
C PHE A 265 -24.20 20.31 0.26
N PRO A 266 -24.29 21.54 0.78
CA PRO A 266 -25.14 22.57 0.19
C PRO A 266 -24.80 22.84 -1.27
N GLY A 267 -25.80 23.14 -2.10
CA GLY A 267 -25.61 23.54 -3.49
C GLY A 267 -25.09 22.43 -4.41
N GLU A 268 -25.48 21.18 -4.15
CA GLU A 268 -25.08 20.00 -4.94
C GLU A 268 -23.55 19.84 -5.06
N GLN A 269 -22.79 20.28 -4.06
CA GLN A 269 -21.32 20.17 -4.05
C GLN A 269 -20.82 18.76 -3.78
N GLY A 270 -21.73 17.82 -3.49
CA GLY A 270 -21.42 16.43 -3.18
C GLY A 270 -21.95 16.00 -1.81
N ARG A 271 -21.32 15.00 -1.21
CA ARG A 271 -21.73 14.45 0.09
C ARG A 271 -20.55 13.87 0.85
N VAL A 272 -20.75 13.63 2.13
CA VAL A 272 -19.81 12.90 2.99
C VAL A 272 -20.52 11.78 3.74
N GLU A 273 -19.84 10.68 3.93
CA GLU A 273 -20.25 9.56 4.78
C GLU A 273 -19.09 9.23 5.73
N TRP A 274 -19.42 8.93 6.98
CA TRP A 274 -18.42 8.61 8.01
C TRP A 274 -18.91 7.52 8.93
N ALA A 275 -17.97 6.76 9.49
CA ALA A 275 -18.18 5.84 10.59
C ALA A 275 -16.94 5.86 11.49
N VAL A 276 -17.14 6.09 12.78
CA VAL A 276 -16.08 6.20 13.80
C VAL A 276 -16.44 5.37 15.00
N ALA A 277 -15.50 4.55 15.47
CA ALA A 277 -15.57 3.82 16.72
C ALA A 277 -14.31 4.08 17.55
N TRP A 278 -14.42 3.96 18.86
CA TRP A 278 -13.31 4.12 19.80
C TRP A 278 -13.13 2.84 20.62
N PRO A 279 -12.52 1.78 20.08
CA PRO A 279 -12.22 0.57 20.83
C PRO A 279 -11.25 0.87 21.97
N LEU A 280 -11.47 0.24 23.15
CA LEU A 280 -10.64 0.49 24.32
C LEU A 280 -9.18 0.06 24.13
N TRP A 281 -8.96 -1.00 23.35
CA TRP A 281 -7.66 -1.61 23.11
C TRP A 281 -7.39 -1.70 21.60
N SER A 282 -7.10 -0.55 20.99
CA SER A 282 -6.75 -0.46 19.57
C SER A 282 -5.66 0.57 19.35
N ASP A 283 -4.76 0.30 18.41
CA ASP A 283 -3.79 1.30 17.94
C ASP A 283 -4.42 2.31 16.98
N GLY A 284 -5.66 2.08 16.60
CA GLY A 284 -6.40 2.88 15.64
C GLY A 284 -6.16 2.47 14.19
N SER A 285 -7.19 2.66 13.37
CA SER A 285 -7.10 2.45 11.94
C SER A 285 -7.94 3.50 11.21
N TYR A 286 -7.42 4.01 10.09
CA TYR A 286 -8.06 5.10 9.36
C TYR A 286 -8.18 4.74 7.89
N SER A 287 -9.38 4.84 7.34
CA SER A 287 -9.64 4.63 5.92
C SER A 287 -10.27 5.89 5.34
N TRP A 288 -9.58 6.48 4.39
CA TRP A 288 -9.95 7.72 3.74
C TRP A 288 -10.27 7.47 2.27
N TYR A 289 -11.38 8.01 1.80
CA TYR A 289 -11.83 7.85 0.42
C TYR A 289 -12.32 9.17 -0.16
N CYS A 290 -12.07 9.37 -1.45
CA CYS A 290 -12.66 10.44 -2.24
C CYS A 290 -13.18 9.87 -3.55
N ASN A 291 -14.49 10.04 -3.83
CA ASN A 291 -15.16 9.50 -5.02
C ASN A 291 -14.87 8.00 -5.22
N THR A 292 -15.00 7.20 -4.16
CA THR A 292 -14.69 5.76 -4.08
C THR A 292 -13.21 5.37 -4.22
N ILE A 293 -12.30 6.34 -4.41
CA ILE A 293 -10.85 6.12 -4.51
C ILE A 293 -10.23 6.18 -3.12
N PRO A 294 -9.43 5.18 -2.71
CA PRO A 294 -8.70 5.25 -1.46
C PRO A 294 -7.63 6.34 -1.50
N THR A 295 -7.53 7.12 -0.43
CA THR A 295 -6.51 8.15 -0.23
C THR A 295 -5.68 7.83 1.03
N PRO A 296 -4.76 6.86 0.96
CA PRO A 296 -4.07 6.33 2.12
C PRO A 296 -3.27 7.38 2.91
N ASP A 297 -2.81 8.44 2.25
CA ASP A 297 -2.11 9.56 2.89
C ASP A 297 -3.07 10.66 3.38
N GLY A 298 -4.38 10.36 3.43
CA GLY A 298 -5.41 11.29 3.90
C GLY A 298 -5.58 12.51 3.03
N GLY A 299 -5.64 13.68 3.64
CA GLY A 299 -5.74 14.97 2.94
C GLY A 299 -6.68 15.95 3.61
N THR A 300 -7.25 16.86 2.81
CA THR A 300 -8.10 17.95 3.30
C THR A 300 -9.40 17.46 3.95
N HIS A 301 -10.00 16.38 3.46
CA HIS A 301 -11.19 15.75 4.07
C HIS A 301 -10.90 15.15 5.45
N GLU A 302 -9.72 14.53 5.64
CA GLU A 302 -9.24 14.09 6.95
C GLU A 302 -9.13 15.27 7.91
N GLN A 303 -8.53 16.39 7.45
CA GLN A 303 -8.39 17.60 8.28
C GLN A 303 -9.75 18.11 8.75
N GLY A 304 -10.75 18.11 7.87
CA GLY A 304 -12.13 18.50 8.21
C GLY A 304 -12.73 17.64 9.32
N LEU A 305 -12.62 16.30 9.20
CA LEU A 305 -13.11 15.39 10.23
C LEU A 305 -12.40 15.59 11.57
N ARG A 306 -11.07 15.67 11.57
CA ARG A 306 -10.27 15.91 12.78
C ARG A 306 -10.69 17.19 13.50
N GLN A 307 -10.93 18.27 12.75
CA GLN A 307 -11.38 19.55 13.31
C GLN A 307 -12.79 19.45 13.89
N ALA A 308 -13.72 18.78 13.20
CA ALA A 308 -15.09 18.57 13.66
C ALA A 308 -15.12 17.85 15.02
N LEU A 309 -14.41 16.72 15.13
CA LEU A 309 -14.37 15.91 16.34
C LEU A 309 -13.76 16.66 17.53
N VAL A 310 -12.66 17.39 17.32
CA VAL A 310 -12.02 18.19 18.38
C VAL A 310 -12.93 19.30 18.86
N ARG A 311 -13.52 20.06 17.92
CA ARG A 311 -14.39 21.19 18.28
C ARG A 311 -15.64 20.71 19.01
N GLY A 312 -16.27 19.62 18.54
CA GLY A 312 -17.43 19.04 19.20
C GLY A 312 -17.14 18.57 20.63
N LEU A 313 -16.02 17.84 20.85
CA LEU A 313 -15.63 17.41 22.20
C LEU A 313 -15.26 18.56 23.12
N ARG A 314 -14.63 19.62 22.62
CA ARG A 314 -14.34 20.81 23.41
C ARG A 314 -15.63 21.52 23.82
N ALA A 315 -16.56 21.73 22.89
CA ALA A 315 -17.85 22.34 23.14
C ALA A 315 -18.68 21.49 24.13
N PHE A 316 -18.71 20.19 23.96
CA PHE A 316 -19.36 19.30 24.92
C PHE A 316 -18.69 19.34 26.30
N GLY A 317 -17.36 19.42 26.36
CA GLY A 317 -16.64 19.61 27.62
C GLY A 317 -16.99 20.89 28.34
N GLU A 318 -17.20 22.00 27.63
CA GLU A 318 -17.73 23.26 28.19
C GLU A 318 -19.15 23.06 28.73
N LEU A 319 -20.02 22.39 27.98
CA LEU A 319 -21.39 22.10 28.39
C LEU A 319 -21.47 21.32 29.71
N VAL A 320 -20.56 20.35 29.91
CA VAL A 320 -20.51 19.53 31.15
C VAL A 320 -19.54 20.07 32.20
N ASN A 321 -19.08 21.32 32.06
CA ASN A 321 -18.12 22.00 32.96
C ASN A 321 -16.78 21.29 33.16
N GLN A 322 -16.32 20.53 32.13
CA GLN A 322 -15.02 19.86 32.13
C GLN A 322 -13.92 20.78 31.60
N LYS A 323 -13.29 21.55 32.48
CA LYS A 323 -12.29 22.59 32.10
C LYS A 323 -11.09 22.07 31.32
N LYS A 324 -10.70 20.81 31.51
CA LYS A 324 -9.56 20.20 30.79
C LYS A 324 -9.86 19.98 29.30
N ALA A 325 -11.13 19.96 28.89
CA ALA A 325 -11.49 19.66 27.50
C ALA A 325 -10.93 20.68 26.48
N LYS A 326 -10.65 21.92 26.89
CA LYS A 326 -10.03 22.94 26.02
C LYS A 326 -8.65 22.54 25.49
N ASP A 327 -7.93 21.66 26.21
CA ASP A 327 -6.57 21.23 25.89
C ASP A 327 -6.54 19.96 25.01
N ILE A 328 -7.71 19.38 24.67
CA ILE A 328 -7.85 18.24 23.76
C ILE A 328 -7.31 18.62 22.37
N THR A 329 -6.49 17.75 21.79
CA THR A 329 -5.98 17.88 20.42
C THR A 329 -6.60 16.84 19.50
N ALA A 330 -6.40 16.98 18.19
CA ALA A 330 -6.89 15.99 17.23
C ALA A 330 -6.29 14.58 17.49
N ASP A 331 -5.05 14.53 17.91
CA ASP A 331 -4.39 13.25 18.21
C ASP A 331 -5.01 12.56 19.42
N ASP A 332 -5.48 13.27 20.41
CA ASP A 332 -6.14 12.68 21.58
C ASP A 332 -7.46 12.00 21.22
N VAL A 333 -8.17 12.54 20.22
CA VAL A 333 -9.43 11.99 19.72
C VAL A 333 -9.22 10.83 18.74
N MET A 334 -8.19 10.96 17.89
CA MET A 334 -7.94 10.02 16.82
C MET A 334 -7.23 8.74 17.28
N VAL A 335 -6.30 8.87 18.25
CA VAL A 335 -5.51 7.72 18.71
C VAL A 335 -6.38 6.61 19.24
N GLY A 336 -6.20 5.39 18.66
CA GLY A 336 -6.97 4.22 19.01
C GLY A 336 -8.40 4.21 18.45
N SER A 337 -8.83 5.25 17.71
CA SER A 337 -10.08 5.18 16.98
C SER A 337 -9.93 4.34 15.72
N GLU A 338 -11.00 3.67 15.35
CA GLU A 338 -11.15 3.04 14.04
C GLU A 338 -12.20 3.83 13.27
N LEU A 339 -11.82 4.31 12.11
CA LEU A 339 -12.69 5.20 11.35
C LEU A 339 -12.58 5.01 9.84
N MET A 340 -13.68 5.32 9.20
CA MET A 340 -13.81 5.41 7.76
C MET A 340 -14.47 6.73 7.40
N LEU A 341 -13.96 7.41 6.38
CA LEU A 341 -14.53 8.62 5.80
C LEU A 341 -14.53 8.52 4.29
N SER A 342 -15.67 8.70 3.67
CA SER A 342 -15.83 8.77 2.22
C SER A 342 -16.45 10.10 1.85
N VAL A 343 -15.76 10.89 1.03
CA VAL A 343 -16.25 12.16 0.51
C VAL A 343 -16.49 12.05 -0.98
N PHE A 344 -17.61 12.57 -1.45
CA PHE A 344 -17.93 12.71 -2.87
C PHE A 344 -17.98 14.19 -3.19
N ILE A 345 -17.04 14.66 -4.01
CA ILE A 345 -16.95 16.07 -4.43
C ILE A 345 -16.75 16.18 -5.94
N ARG A 346 -17.10 17.34 -6.48
CA ARG A 346 -16.85 17.66 -7.88
C ARG A 346 -15.37 18.00 -8.07
N GLU A 347 -14.80 17.53 -9.17
CA GLU A 347 -13.42 17.87 -9.61
C GLU A 347 -12.36 17.78 -8.50
N PRO A 348 -12.23 16.65 -7.78
CA PRO A 348 -11.23 16.51 -6.73
C PRO A 348 -9.81 16.68 -7.26
N GLN A 349 -8.98 17.35 -6.48
CA GLN A 349 -7.56 17.51 -6.76
C GLN A 349 -6.75 16.60 -5.85
N PHE A 350 -5.77 15.91 -6.44
CA PHE A 350 -4.89 15.00 -5.72
C PHE A 350 -3.42 15.42 -5.87
N GLN A 351 -2.59 15.02 -4.94
CA GLN A 351 -1.16 15.38 -4.93
C GLN A 351 -0.38 14.66 -6.03
N SER A 352 -0.79 13.46 -6.46
CA SER A 352 -0.08 12.61 -7.41
C SER A 352 -1.03 11.89 -8.37
N GLN A 353 -0.50 11.26 -9.40
CA GLN A 353 -1.26 10.42 -10.32
C GLN A 353 -1.84 9.18 -9.63
N THR A 354 -1.22 8.69 -8.56
CA THR A 354 -1.68 7.58 -7.73
C THR A 354 -2.85 7.96 -6.83
N LYS A 355 -3.19 9.25 -6.73
CA LYS A 355 -4.32 9.80 -5.96
C LYS A 355 -4.26 9.50 -4.46
N ASP A 356 -3.05 9.30 -3.92
CA ASP A 356 -2.85 8.87 -2.53
C ASP A 356 -3.27 9.93 -1.49
N ARG A 357 -3.38 11.21 -1.89
CA ARG A 357 -3.73 12.32 -0.99
C ARG A 357 -4.64 13.33 -1.66
N LEU A 358 -5.78 13.64 -0.99
CA LEU A 358 -6.69 14.70 -1.45
C LEU A 358 -6.15 16.09 -1.07
N THR A 359 -6.13 17.01 -2.05
CA THR A 359 -5.62 18.38 -1.86
C THR A 359 -6.67 19.48 -2.09
N SER A 360 -7.89 19.14 -2.50
CA SER A 360 -9.01 20.08 -2.69
C SER A 360 -9.26 20.91 -1.42
N PRO A 361 -9.01 22.24 -1.41
CA PRO A 361 -9.05 23.05 -0.17
C PRO A 361 -10.44 23.11 0.46
N GLU A 362 -11.49 23.12 -0.37
CA GLU A 362 -12.89 23.20 0.05
C GLU A 362 -13.37 21.99 0.85
N ALA A 363 -12.79 20.80 0.60
CA ALA A 363 -13.19 19.56 1.25
C ALA A 363 -13.06 19.63 2.78
N ALA A 364 -12.05 20.34 3.30
CA ALA A 364 -11.87 20.48 4.75
C ALA A 364 -13.05 21.21 5.42
N GLY A 365 -13.47 22.32 4.85
CA GLY A 365 -14.58 23.12 5.39
C GLY A 365 -15.94 22.44 5.23
N LEU A 366 -16.16 21.76 4.08
CA LEU A 366 -17.40 21.02 3.83
C LEU A 366 -17.57 19.86 4.81
N VAL A 367 -16.52 19.04 4.98
CA VAL A 367 -16.54 17.90 5.90
C VAL A 367 -16.66 18.38 7.35
N GLU A 368 -15.88 19.41 7.76
CA GLU A 368 -15.95 19.92 9.11
C GLU A 368 -17.37 20.35 9.48
N LYS A 369 -18.00 21.15 8.62
CA LYS A 369 -19.34 21.67 8.88
C LYS A 369 -20.38 20.55 8.96
N ALA A 370 -20.35 19.63 7.99
CA ALA A 370 -21.30 18.52 7.93
C ALA A 370 -21.17 17.59 9.15
N VAL A 371 -19.96 17.19 9.49
CA VAL A 371 -19.72 16.23 10.58
C VAL A 371 -19.93 16.85 11.96
N ARG A 372 -19.56 18.13 12.16
CA ARG A 372 -19.64 18.78 13.47
C ARG A 372 -21.05 18.80 14.03
N ASP A 373 -22.04 19.21 13.24
CA ASP A 373 -23.42 19.33 13.72
C ASP A 373 -23.99 17.95 14.13
N HIS A 374 -23.65 16.90 13.38
CA HIS A 374 -24.00 15.52 13.73
C HIS A 374 -23.25 15.02 14.97
N PHE A 375 -22.00 15.41 15.15
CA PHE A 375 -21.22 15.01 16.32
C PHE A 375 -21.69 15.70 17.60
N ASP A 376 -22.03 16.98 17.52
CA ASP A 376 -22.62 17.72 18.63
C ASP A 376 -23.94 17.07 19.07
N HIS A 377 -24.77 16.65 18.10
CA HIS A 377 -25.99 15.91 18.39
C HIS A 377 -25.70 14.52 18.98
N PHE A 378 -24.73 13.77 18.43
CA PHE A 378 -24.32 12.47 18.95
C PHE A 378 -23.90 12.54 20.42
N LEU A 379 -23.15 13.55 20.82
CA LEU A 379 -22.70 13.74 22.19
C LEU A 379 -23.82 14.19 23.13
N SER A 380 -24.71 15.09 22.68
CA SER A 380 -25.75 15.71 23.51
C SER A 380 -27.01 14.86 23.60
N ALA A 381 -27.37 14.07 22.60
CA ALA A 381 -28.56 13.20 22.62
C ALA A 381 -28.50 12.11 23.70
N ASN A 382 -27.30 11.72 24.13
CA ASN A 382 -27.09 10.81 25.25
C ASN A 382 -25.89 11.30 26.08
N MET A 383 -26.19 11.98 27.17
CA MET A 383 -25.18 12.60 28.04
C MET A 383 -24.19 11.61 28.64
N GLU A 384 -24.60 10.38 28.93
CA GLU A 384 -23.71 9.34 29.48
C GLU A 384 -22.73 8.85 28.40
N ARG A 385 -23.19 8.69 27.17
CA ARG A 385 -22.33 8.38 26.02
C ARG A 385 -21.31 9.51 25.77
N GLY A 386 -21.78 10.75 25.78
CA GLY A 386 -20.89 11.91 25.59
C GLY A 386 -19.83 12.02 26.69
N LYS A 387 -20.21 11.79 27.96
CA LYS A 387 -19.27 11.77 29.10
C LYS A 387 -18.28 10.60 29.00
N ALA A 388 -18.73 9.40 28.60
CA ALA A 388 -17.87 8.25 28.43
C ALA A 388 -16.79 8.50 27.36
N LEU A 389 -17.18 9.04 26.20
CA LEU A 389 -16.23 9.39 25.15
C LEU A 389 -15.28 10.52 25.60
N LEU A 390 -15.80 11.55 26.24
CA LEU A 390 -14.98 12.64 26.78
C LEU A 390 -13.96 12.11 27.80
N GLY A 391 -14.38 11.24 28.72
CA GLY A 391 -13.47 10.59 29.70
C GLY A 391 -12.36 9.83 29.01
N TYR A 392 -12.70 8.98 28.05
CA TYR A 392 -11.74 8.22 27.25
C TYR A 392 -10.70 9.10 26.54
N VAL A 393 -11.13 10.23 25.96
CA VAL A 393 -10.23 11.18 25.28
C VAL A 393 -9.37 11.96 26.27
N LEU A 394 -9.92 12.33 27.43
CA LEU A 394 -9.18 13.01 28.48
C LEU A 394 -8.06 12.13 29.07
N ASP A 395 -8.30 10.84 29.26
CA ASP A 395 -7.28 9.91 29.71
C ASP A 395 -6.09 9.86 28.72
N ARG A 396 -6.37 9.87 27.41
CA ARG A 396 -5.35 9.92 26.36
C ARG A 396 -4.62 11.25 26.32
N MET A 397 -5.32 12.35 26.52
CA MET A 397 -4.74 13.68 26.66
C MET A 397 -3.80 13.74 27.88
N ASP A 398 -4.25 13.27 29.05
CA ASP A 398 -3.43 13.25 30.27
C ASP A 398 -2.17 12.37 30.06
N GLU A 399 -2.28 11.24 29.35
CA GLU A 399 -1.13 10.42 28.99
C GLU A 399 -0.15 11.16 28.06
N ARG A 400 -0.65 11.86 27.01
CA ARG A 400 0.16 12.71 26.13
C ARG A 400 0.87 13.81 26.90
N LEU A 401 0.18 14.51 27.78
CA LEU A 401 0.75 15.57 28.60
C LEU A 401 1.79 15.04 29.58
N ARG A 402 1.55 13.89 30.20
CA ARG A 402 2.54 13.22 31.06
C ARG A 402 3.80 12.87 30.28
N ARG A 403 3.67 12.25 29.10
CA ARG A 403 4.81 11.94 28.22
C ARG A 403 5.57 13.20 27.80
N LYS A 404 4.85 14.29 27.51
CA LYS A 404 5.46 15.59 27.18
C LYS A 404 6.24 16.16 28.36
N ALA A 405 5.66 16.14 29.57
CA ALA A 405 6.32 16.60 30.79
C ALA A 405 7.59 15.77 31.11
N GLU A 406 7.50 14.45 30.99
CA GLU A 406 8.67 13.55 31.16
C GLU A 406 9.78 13.88 30.16
N ARG A 407 9.43 14.23 28.92
CA ARG A 407 10.41 14.69 27.92
C ARG A 407 11.00 16.05 28.22
N GLU A 408 10.20 16.99 28.74
CA GLU A 408 10.70 18.32 29.14
C GLU A 408 11.64 18.25 30.36
N VAL A 409 11.34 17.37 31.33
CA VAL A 409 12.26 17.08 32.44
C VAL A 409 13.56 16.49 31.92
N LYS A 410 13.51 15.54 31.00
CA LYS A 410 14.71 14.99 30.33
C LYS A 410 15.43 16.05 29.49
N ARG A 411 14.73 16.99 28.85
CA ARG A 411 15.35 18.12 28.12
C ARG A 411 16.04 19.12 29.04
N LYS A 412 15.45 19.47 30.17
CA LYS A 412 16.05 20.41 31.14
C LYS A 412 17.30 19.84 31.79
N THR A 413 17.36 18.52 32.02
CA THR A 413 18.57 17.83 32.49
C THR A 413 19.59 17.61 31.36
N ALA A 414 19.20 17.66 30.09
CA ALA A 414 20.06 17.41 28.92
C ALA A 414 20.66 18.68 28.28
N THR A 415 20.21 19.89 28.68
CA THR A 415 20.71 21.16 28.10
C THR A 415 22.15 21.51 28.50
N SER A 416 22.77 20.79 29.45
CA SER A 416 24.18 20.97 29.81
C SER A 416 25.15 19.94 29.22
N ALA A 417 24.70 18.97 28.41
CA ALA A 417 25.56 17.91 27.85
C ALA A 417 25.08 17.35 26.48
N ARG A 418 24.76 18.19 25.50
CA ARG A 418 24.46 17.68 24.15
C ARG A 418 25.69 17.64 23.23
N LYS A 419 26.57 16.70 23.45
CA LYS A 419 27.07 15.82 22.37
C LYS A 419 26.10 14.64 22.35
N LEU A 420 25.39 14.41 21.23
CA LEU A 420 24.59 13.20 21.02
C LEU A 420 25.50 11.99 21.32
N ARG A 421 25.32 11.34 22.46
CA ARG A 421 26.03 10.08 22.72
C ARG A 421 25.33 9.00 21.92
N LEU A 422 25.82 8.78 20.70
CA LEU A 422 25.44 7.62 19.90
C LEU A 422 25.76 6.34 20.67
N PRO A 423 25.06 5.23 20.40
CA PRO A 423 25.36 3.95 21.04
C PRO A 423 26.85 3.62 20.91
N GLY A 424 27.51 3.24 22.01
CA GLY A 424 28.95 2.97 21.98
C GLY A 424 29.35 1.83 21.05
N LYS A 425 28.42 0.95 20.71
CA LYS A 425 28.61 -0.15 19.75
C LYS A 425 28.41 0.25 18.29
N LEU A 426 27.80 1.39 18.00
CA LEU A 426 27.64 1.91 16.65
C LEU A 426 28.99 2.34 16.08
N THR A 427 29.34 1.80 14.93
CA THR A 427 30.47 2.25 14.14
C THR A 427 29.94 3.07 12.96
N ASP A 428 29.87 4.38 13.14
CA ASP A 428 29.22 5.31 12.22
C ASP A 428 30.02 5.52 10.92
N CYS A 429 29.36 6.01 9.86
CA CYS A 429 29.99 6.47 8.64
C CYS A 429 30.42 7.94 8.78
N SER A 430 31.30 8.40 7.87
CA SER A 430 31.86 9.74 7.93
C SER A 430 31.14 10.76 7.05
N ALA A 431 30.08 10.37 6.33
CA ALA A 431 29.29 11.29 5.50
C ALA A 431 28.47 12.25 6.39
N ASP A 432 28.40 13.52 5.96
CA ASP A 432 27.66 14.56 6.68
C ASP A 432 26.17 14.61 6.32
N SER A 433 25.77 13.99 5.18
CA SER A 433 24.38 13.91 4.70
C SER A 433 23.88 12.47 4.79
N PRO A 434 22.58 12.23 5.10
CA PRO A 434 21.97 10.92 5.02
C PRO A 434 21.97 10.32 3.61
N GLU A 435 21.99 11.15 2.57
CA GLU A 435 21.91 10.72 1.18
C GLU A 435 23.07 9.77 0.80
N GLY A 436 22.76 8.64 0.22
CA GLY A 436 23.71 7.60 -0.15
C GLY A 436 24.28 6.82 1.03
N THR A 437 23.83 7.06 2.29
CA THR A 437 24.32 6.33 3.46
C THR A 437 23.45 5.16 3.85
N GLU A 438 24.08 4.17 4.50
CA GLU A 438 23.44 2.92 4.85
C GLU A 438 23.83 2.50 6.28
N LEU A 439 22.84 2.07 7.06
CA LEU A 439 23.08 1.44 8.35
C LEU A 439 22.85 -0.06 8.24
N PHE A 440 23.87 -0.86 8.47
CA PHE A 440 23.78 -2.31 8.60
C PHE A 440 23.55 -2.68 10.05
N ILE A 441 22.42 -3.31 10.34
CA ILE A 441 22.12 -3.95 11.63
C ILE A 441 22.59 -5.40 11.50
N VAL A 442 23.61 -5.76 12.28
CA VAL A 442 24.34 -7.02 12.12
C VAL A 442 24.18 -7.89 13.36
N GLU A 443 23.92 -9.18 13.16
CA GLU A 443 23.81 -10.15 14.24
C GLU A 443 25.17 -10.45 14.88
N GLY A 444 25.28 -10.19 16.18
CA GLY A 444 26.46 -10.54 16.99
C GLY A 444 27.70 -9.68 16.77
N ASP A 445 28.61 -9.77 17.72
CA ASP A 445 29.88 -9.02 17.70
C ASP A 445 30.87 -9.59 16.68
N SER A 446 30.83 -10.91 16.41
CA SER A 446 31.72 -11.58 15.45
C SER A 446 31.46 -11.12 14.00
N ALA A 447 30.22 -11.26 13.54
CA ALA A 447 29.83 -10.78 12.21
C ALA A 447 29.94 -9.25 12.12
N GLY A 448 29.64 -8.53 13.22
CA GLY A 448 29.87 -7.10 13.35
C GLY A 448 31.35 -6.70 13.15
N GLY A 449 32.29 -7.53 13.61
CA GLY A 449 33.72 -7.34 13.40
C GLY A 449 34.14 -7.46 11.94
N SER A 450 33.67 -8.50 11.25
CA SER A 450 33.88 -8.70 9.80
C SER A 450 33.25 -7.57 8.98
N ALA A 451 32.01 -7.17 9.30
CA ALA A 451 31.30 -6.09 8.62
C ALA A 451 32.00 -4.73 8.80
N LYS A 452 32.53 -4.42 9.99
CA LYS A 452 33.32 -3.21 10.25
C LYS A 452 34.57 -3.11 9.38
N GLN A 453 35.19 -4.24 9.05
CA GLN A 453 36.35 -4.29 8.16
C GLN A 453 35.95 -4.23 6.68
N ALA A 454 34.80 -4.83 6.34
CA ALA A 454 34.28 -4.93 4.97
C ALA A 454 33.69 -3.61 4.45
N ARG A 455 33.14 -2.77 5.33
CA ARG A 455 32.31 -1.60 4.99
C ARG A 455 33.07 -0.50 4.21
N ASP A 456 32.36 0.27 3.46
CA ASP A 456 32.79 1.61 3.05
C ASP A 456 32.65 2.57 4.25
N ARG A 457 33.78 3.09 4.73
CA ARG A 457 33.81 3.98 5.92
C ARG A 457 33.10 5.31 5.68
N LYS A 458 32.98 5.74 4.42
CA LYS A 458 32.36 7.00 4.09
C LYS A 458 30.84 6.91 4.17
N THR A 459 30.25 5.84 3.65
CA THR A 459 28.81 5.74 3.44
C THR A 459 28.11 4.67 4.27
N GLN A 460 28.86 3.71 4.87
CA GLN A 460 28.26 2.59 5.56
C GLN A 460 28.57 2.58 7.07
N ALA A 461 27.53 2.55 7.87
CA ALA A 461 27.58 2.40 9.33
C ALA A 461 27.21 0.98 9.75
N ILE A 462 27.77 0.49 10.87
CA ILE A 462 27.53 -0.85 11.41
C ILE A 462 27.04 -0.75 12.85
N LEU A 463 25.88 -1.36 13.12
CA LEU A 463 25.32 -1.54 14.45
C LEU A 463 25.18 -3.03 14.77
N PRO A 464 26.10 -3.63 15.53
CA PRO A 464 25.92 -5.00 16.00
C PRO A 464 24.84 -5.06 17.08
N ILE A 465 23.96 -6.06 16.98
CA ILE A 465 22.95 -6.38 18.00
C ILE A 465 23.33 -7.68 18.71
N ARG A 466 23.09 -7.76 20.02
CA ARG A 466 23.45 -8.93 20.82
C ARG A 466 22.24 -9.84 21.01
N GLY A 467 22.21 -10.93 20.25
CA GLY A 467 21.16 -11.95 20.33
C GLY A 467 19.79 -11.44 19.87
N LYS A 468 18.75 -12.15 20.28
CA LYS A 468 17.36 -11.84 19.92
C LYS A 468 16.89 -10.59 20.64
N ILE A 469 16.48 -9.57 19.89
CA ILE A 469 15.88 -8.36 20.46
C ILE A 469 14.53 -8.67 21.12
N LEU A 470 14.07 -7.76 21.98
CA LEU A 470 12.76 -7.87 22.59
C LEU A 470 11.67 -7.90 21.52
N ASN A 471 10.77 -8.88 21.59
CA ASN A 471 9.58 -8.92 20.72
C ASN A 471 8.59 -7.81 21.12
N VAL A 472 8.56 -6.74 20.34
CA VAL A 472 7.72 -5.56 20.62
C VAL A 472 6.23 -5.83 20.44
N ALA A 473 5.83 -6.86 19.65
CA ALA A 473 4.44 -7.24 19.47
C ALA A 473 3.82 -7.84 20.74
N SER A 474 4.63 -8.46 21.59
CA SER A 474 4.19 -9.09 22.84
C SER A 474 4.61 -8.33 24.09
N ALA A 475 5.44 -7.29 23.97
CA ALA A 475 5.99 -6.57 25.10
C ALA A 475 5.14 -5.36 25.50
N THR A 476 5.08 -5.06 26.80
CA THR A 476 4.49 -3.82 27.30
C THR A 476 5.36 -2.61 26.95
N SER A 477 4.75 -1.45 26.75
CA SER A 477 5.47 -0.20 26.46
C SER A 477 6.57 0.12 27.49
N ALA A 478 6.36 -0.22 28.76
CA ALA A 478 7.37 -0.04 29.81
C ALA A 478 8.61 -0.92 29.59
N LYS A 479 8.43 -2.18 29.17
CA LYS A 479 9.55 -3.09 28.84
C LYS A 479 10.31 -2.64 27.62
N ILE A 480 9.60 -2.14 26.59
CA ILE A 480 10.21 -1.59 25.36
C ILE A 480 11.12 -0.42 25.70
N LEU A 481 10.67 0.52 26.54
CA LEU A 481 11.43 1.69 26.94
C LEU A 481 12.67 1.36 27.80
N GLN A 482 12.66 0.24 28.53
CA GLN A 482 13.76 -0.22 29.37
C GLN A 482 14.78 -1.09 28.62
N ASN A 483 14.43 -1.56 27.42
CA ASN A 483 15.31 -2.44 26.67
C ASN A 483 16.45 -1.67 26.00
N GLN A 484 17.69 -2.03 26.33
CA GLN A 484 18.89 -1.34 25.83
C GLN A 484 19.07 -1.50 24.31
N GLU A 485 18.79 -2.67 23.75
CA GLU A 485 18.92 -2.92 22.29
C GLU A 485 17.93 -2.06 21.50
N ILE A 486 16.68 -1.94 21.97
CA ILE A 486 15.67 -1.07 21.39
C ILE A 486 16.07 0.41 21.51
N ALA A 487 16.61 0.81 22.67
CA ALA A 487 17.10 2.17 22.88
C ALA A 487 18.26 2.51 21.92
N ASP A 488 19.20 1.59 21.76
CA ASP A 488 20.34 1.74 20.86
C ASP A 488 19.90 1.83 19.38
N LEU A 489 18.96 0.98 18.96
CA LEU A 489 18.36 1.06 17.62
C LEU A 489 17.71 2.44 17.40
N THR A 490 16.86 2.88 18.33
CA THR A 490 16.17 4.17 18.23
C THR A 490 17.14 5.35 18.16
N LEU A 491 18.19 5.34 18.98
CA LEU A 491 19.23 6.37 18.98
C LEU A 491 20.04 6.36 17.68
N ALA A 492 20.37 5.18 17.15
CA ALA A 492 21.09 5.07 15.88
C ALA A 492 20.27 5.61 14.70
N MET A 493 18.96 5.37 14.67
CA MET A 493 18.07 5.93 13.64
C MET A 493 17.96 7.46 13.72
N GLY A 494 17.85 8.02 14.93
CA GLY A 494 17.73 9.45 15.16
C GLY A 494 16.37 10.07 14.89
N CYS A 495 15.43 9.33 14.31
CA CYS A 495 14.13 9.83 13.88
C CYS A 495 12.98 9.65 14.90
N GLY A 496 13.23 9.03 16.05
CA GLY A 496 12.20 8.72 17.05
C GLY A 496 11.41 7.45 16.73
N THR A 497 10.34 7.15 17.50
CA THR A 497 9.50 5.97 17.35
C THR A 497 8.03 6.32 17.39
N ARG A 498 7.18 5.49 16.81
CA ARG A 498 5.70 5.64 16.77
C ARG A 498 5.30 7.02 16.24
N LYS A 499 4.53 7.77 17.03
CA LYS A 499 4.04 9.11 16.68
C LYS A 499 5.12 10.18 16.61
N ASP A 500 6.24 9.95 17.28
CA ASP A 500 7.39 10.85 17.26
C ASP A 500 8.39 10.48 16.17
N CYS A 501 8.09 9.47 15.36
CA CYS A 501 8.91 9.09 14.23
C CYS A 501 8.76 10.13 13.12
N ASP A 502 9.80 10.95 12.96
CA ASP A 502 9.92 11.90 11.86
C ASP A 502 10.95 11.37 10.85
N PRO A 503 10.51 10.81 9.71
CA PRO A 503 11.41 10.28 8.70
C PRO A 503 12.41 11.29 8.13
N THR A 504 12.13 12.60 8.26
CA THR A 504 13.06 13.65 7.79
C THR A 504 14.30 13.77 8.69
N GLN A 505 14.24 13.24 9.91
CA GLN A 505 15.34 13.20 10.88
C GLN A 505 16.14 11.89 10.81
N LEU A 506 15.79 11.00 9.88
CA LEU A 506 16.50 9.73 9.71
C LEU A 506 17.97 9.99 9.34
N ARG A 507 18.88 9.32 10.05
CA ARG A 507 20.32 9.54 9.88
C ARG A 507 20.92 8.82 8.68
N TYR A 508 20.23 7.83 8.12
CA TYR A 508 20.70 7.01 7.01
C TYR A 508 19.61 6.86 5.95
N GLU A 509 19.98 6.89 4.68
CA GLU A 509 19.03 6.68 3.59
C GLU A 509 18.46 5.26 3.59
N LYS A 510 19.31 4.25 3.87
CA LYS A 510 18.90 2.84 3.91
C LYS A 510 19.26 2.20 5.24
N ILE A 511 18.35 1.37 5.71
CA ILE A 511 18.52 0.52 6.88
C ILE A 511 18.53 -0.92 6.37
N VAL A 512 19.62 -1.64 6.58
CA VAL A 512 19.82 -2.99 6.06
C VAL A 512 19.93 -3.98 7.21
N ILE A 513 18.98 -4.88 7.33
CA ILE A 513 19.04 -6.01 8.26
C ILE A 513 19.94 -7.08 7.65
N MET A 514 20.98 -7.48 8.37
CA MET A 514 21.96 -8.47 7.93
C MET A 514 22.18 -9.50 9.03
N THR A 515 21.51 -10.63 8.93
CA THR A 515 21.52 -11.75 9.88
C THR A 515 22.10 -13.00 9.23
N ASP A 516 22.46 -13.98 10.03
CA ASP A 516 22.90 -15.29 9.56
C ASP A 516 21.78 -16.00 8.77
N ALA A 517 22.16 -16.89 7.86
CA ALA A 517 21.20 -17.61 7.00
C ALA A 517 20.68 -18.90 7.68
N ASP A 518 20.58 -18.90 9.00
CA ASP A 518 20.04 -20.00 9.80
C ASP A 518 18.69 -19.64 10.42
N VAL A 519 18.11 -20.57 11.19
CA VAL A 519 16.80 -20.40 11.84
C VAL A 519 16.82 -19.24 12.87
N ASP A 520 17.91 -19.07 13.59
CA ASP A 520 18.07 -18.02 14.60
C ASP A 520 18.18 -16.65 13.93
N GLY A 521 18.96 -16.54 12.85
CA GLY A 521 19.08 -15.31 12.07
C GLY A 521 17.75 -14.90 11.41
N ALA A 522 16.99 -15.88 10.88
CA ALA A 522 15.64 -15.62 10.35
C ALA A 522 14.70 -15.10 11.45
N HIS A 523 14.79 -15.63 12.67
CA HIS A 523 14.01 -15.14 13.81
C HIS A 523 14.43 -13.72 14.22
N ILE A 524 15.73 -13.43 14.27
CA ILE A 524 16.24 -12.08 14.57
C ILE A 524 15.78 -11.08 13.51
N ALA A 525 15.86 -11.43 12.22
CA ALA A 525 15.34 -10.61 11.14
C ALA A 525 13.83 -10.32 11.30
N THR A 526 13.05 -11.34 11.68
CA THR A 526 11.61 -11.19 11.93
C THR A 526 11.32 -10.27 13.11
N LEU A 527 12.08 -10.38 14.21
CA LEU A 527 11.96 -9.48 15.36
C LEU A 527 12.30 -8.03 14.99
N LEU A 528 13.34 -7.81 14.19
CA LEU A 528 13.71 -6.48 13.69
C LEU A 528 12.64 -5.92 12.74
N MET A 529 12.14 -6.72 11.80
CA MET A 529 11.03 -6.30 10.94
C MET A 529 9.80 -5.92 11.76
N THR A 530 9.44 -6.72 12.76
CA THR A 530 8.33 -6.44 13.69
C THR A 530 8.57 -5.12 14.44
N PHE A 531 9.79 -4.85 14.88
CA PHE A 531 10.16 -3.58 15.51
C PHE A 531 9.92 -2.40 14.56
N PHE A 532 10.44 -2.45 13.34
CA PHE A 532 10.26 -1.36 12.38
C PHE A 532 8.79 -1.18 11.97
N LEU A 533 8.06 -2.27 11.79
CA LEU A 533 6.63 -2.23 11.44
C LEU A 533 5.77 -1.59 12.54
N GLN A 534 6.07 -1.84 13.82
CA GLN A 534 5.28 -1.31 14.93
C GLN A 534 5.77 0.04 15.46
N GLU A 535 7.08 0.23 15.51
CA GLU A 535 7.67 1.42 16.12
C GLU A 535 8.01 2.52 15.10
N MET A 536 8.27 2.16 13.82
CA MET A 536 8.68 3.09 12.76
C MET A 536 8.02 2.76 11.39
N PRO A 537 6.68 2.60 11.32
CA PRO A 537 6.00 2.15 10.10
C PRO A 537 6.22 3.08 8.89
N ASP A 538 6.43 4.37 9.14
CA ASP A 538 6.68 5.35 8.07
C ASP A 538 8.01 5.13 7.34
N LEU A 539 9.03 4.60 8.02
CA LEU A 539 10.28 4.23 7.37
C LEU A 539 10.09 3.04 6.42
N VAL A 540 9.29 2.05 6.85
CA VAL A 540 8.97 0.89 6.00
C VAL A 540 8.12 1.32 4.80
N ARG A 541 7.12 2.17 5.02
CA ARG A 541 6.23 2.70 3.96
C ARG A 541 7.00 3.50 2.90
N ARG A 542 7.97 4.31 3.33
CA ARG A 542 8.85 5.07 2.44
C ARG A 542 9.97 4.23 1.80
N GLY A 543 10.10 2.96 2.22
CA GLY A 543 11.03 1.99 1.64
C GLY A 543 12.48 2.20 2.04
N HIS A 544 12.73 2.66 3.26
CA HIS A 544 14.08 2.77 3.84
C HIS A 544 14.60 1.44 4.39
N LEU A 545 13.74 0.42 4.60
CA LEU A 545 14.11 -0.86 5.20
C LEU A 545 14.42 -1.92 4.15
N TYR A 546 15.53 -2.62 4.34
CA TYR A 546 16.02 -3.67 3.46
C TYR A 546 16.47 -4.89 4.24
N LEU A 547 16.40 -6.07 3.61
CA LEU A 547 17.00 -7.32 4.08
C LEU A 547 18.15 -7.68 3.16
N ALA A 548 19.33 -7.92 3.72
CA ALA A 548 20.49 -8.41 2.98
C ALA A 548 20.31 -9.89 2.60
N GLN A 549 20.83 -10.27 1.45
CA GLN A 549 20.87 -11.66 0.99
C GLN A 549 22.32 -12.15 0.87
N PRO A 550 22.95 -12.55 1.98
CA PRO A 550 24.27 -13.16 1.91
C PRO A 550 24.18 -14.50 1.15
N PRO A 551 25.24 -14.93 0.45
CA PRO A 551 25.24 -16.21 -0.21
C PRO A 551 25.36 -17.38 0.76
N LEU A 552 24.68 -18.51 0.43
CA LEU A 552 24.81 -19.75 1.19
C LEU A 552 26.03 -20.58 0.76
N TYR A 553 26.46 -20.43 -0.50
CA TYR A 553 27.52 -21.27 -1.06
C TYR A 553 28.58 -20.45 -1.77
N ARG A 554 29.84 -20.91 -1.64
CA ARG A 554 30.94 -20.53 -2.50
C ARG A 554 31.33 -21.73 -3.36
N LEU A 555 31.31 -21.57 -4.66
CA LEU A 555 31.74 -22.56 -5.66
C LEU A 555 33.08 -22.14 -6.20
N THR A 556 34.09 -23.04 -6.14
CA THR A 556 35.45 -22.71 -6.55
C THR A 556 35.94 -23.72 -7.57
N VAL A 557 36.56 -23.23 -8.66
CA VAL A 557 37.24 -24.01 -9.66
C VAL A 557 38.57 -23.33 -10.01
N GLY A 558 39.67 -23.85 -9.51
CA GLY A 558 40.98 -23.22 -9.61
C GLY A 558 41.03 -21.87 -8.92
N ALA A 559 41.34 -20.80 -9.63
CA ALA A 559 41.38 -19.42 -9.09
C ALA A 559 40.03 -18.71 -9.18
N LYS A 560 39.01 -19.29 -9.81
CA LYS A 560 37.69 -18.63 -9.99
C LYS A 560 36.72 -19.10 -8.91
N SER A 561 36.18 -18.18 -8.15
CA SER A 561 35.10 -18.41 -7.19
C SER A 561 33.83 -17.67 -7.65
N LEU A 562 32.68 -18.32 -7.50
CA LEU A 562 31.34 -17.74 -7.66
C LEU A 562 30.54 -18.04 -6.39
N TYR A 563 29.52 -17.21 -6.15
CA TYR A 563 28.69 -17.34 -4.96
C TYR A 563 27.25 -17.66 -5.37
N ALA A 564 26.62 -18.60 -4.68
CA ALA A 564 25.23 -18.97 -4.89
C ALA A 564 24.39 -18.60 -3.65
N ARG A 565 23.22 -18.04 -3.89
CA ARG A 565 22.28 -17.59 -2.84
C ARG A 565 21.56 -18.75 -2.17
N ASP A 566 21.23 -19.77 -2.97
CA ASP A 566 20.42 -20.91 -2.59
C ASP A 566 20.84 -22.14 -3.42
N ASP A 567 20.21 -23.29 -3.14
CA ASP A 567 20.50 -24.55 -3.84
C ASP A 567 20.16 -24.49 -5.33
N SER A 568 19.07 -23.80 -5.70
CA SER A 568 18.66 -23.62 -7.09
C SER A 568 19.71 -22.83 -7.88
N HIS A 569 20.18 -21.71 -7.33
CA HIS A 569 21.23 -20.89 -7.94
C HIS A 569 22.58 -21.65 -7.98
N ARG A 570 22.88 -22.46 -6.96
CA ARG A 570 24.05 -23.35 -6.96
C ARG A 570 23.99 -24.32 -8.15
N ALA A 571 22.87 -25.05 -8.31
CA ALA A 571 22.70 -26.00 -9.42
C ALA A 571 22.78 -25.30 -10.79
N GLU A 572 22.28 -24.08 -10.91
CA GLU A 572 22.39 -23.28 -12.12
C GLU A 572 23.85 -22.92 -12.43
N LEU A 573 24.64 -22.47 -11.46
CA LEU A 573 26.04 -22.12 -11.63
C LEU A 573 26.88 -23.35 -11.98
N GLU A 574 26.62 -24.52 -11.39
CA GLU A 574 27.26 -25.78 -11.73
C GLU A 574 26.98 -26.19 -13.18
N ARG A 575 25.72 -25.99 -13.61
CA ARG A 575 25.29 -26.33 -14.99
C ARG A 575 25.80 -25.35 -16.05
N THR A 576 25.97 -24.08 -15.71
CA THR A 576 26.31 -23.00 -16.65
C THR A 576 27.77 -22.60 -16.57
N ALA A 577 28.18 -21.93 -15.50
CA ALA A 577 29.50 -21.32 -15.34
C ALA A 577 30.62 -22.35 -15.12
N PHE A 578 30.29 -23.51 -14.53
CA PHE A 578 31.24 -24.58 -14.21
C PHE A 578 30.94 -25.93 -14.89
N LYS A 579 30.17 -25.89 -15.99
CA LYS A 579 29.78 -27.09 -16.74
C LYS A 579 30.98 -27.99 -17.03
N GLY A 580 30.87 -29.26 -16.58
CA GLY A 580 31.90 -30.29 -16.82
C GLY A 580 33.17 -30.13 -16.00
N LYS A 581 33.22 -29.26 -15.02
CA LYS A 581 34.37 -29.07 -14.10
C LYS A 581 34.06 -29.64 -12.72
N LYS A 582 35.09 -30.12 -12.05
CA LYS A 582 34.97 -30.51 -10.63
C LYS A 582 34.93 -29.23 -9.80
N VAL A 583 33.79 -28.98 -9.17
CA VAL A 583 33.56 -27.80 -8.34
C VAL A 583 33.83 -28.15 -6.88
N ASP A 584 34.60 -27.31 -6.20
CA ASP A 584 34.72 -27.32 -4.73
C ASP A 584 33.64 -26.39 -4.16
N VAL A 585 32.74 -26.96 -3.34
CA VAL A 585 31.59 -26.25 -2.77
C VAL A 585 31.80 -26.10 -1.28
N ALA A 586 31.89 -24.84 -0.80
CA ALA A 586 31.88 -24.48 0.60
C ALA A 586 30.55 -23.85 0.96
N ARG A 587 29.89 -24.37 2.01
CA ARG A 587 28.65 -23.78 2.58
C ARG A 587 29.02 -22.84 3.70
N PHE A 588 28.47 -21.64 3.71
CA PHE A 588 28.54 -20.69 4.83
C PHE A 588 27.38 -20.97 5.80
N LYS A 589 27.69 -21.21 7.06
CA LYS A 589 26.67 -21.38 8.13
C LYS A 589 26.23 -20.04 8.71
N GLY A 590 27.10 -19.02 8.62
CA GLY A 590 26.79 -17.68 9.10
C GLY A 590 27.77 -16.63 8.57
N LEU A 591 27.44 -15.36 8.78
CA LEU A 591 28.24 -14.20 8.37
C LEU A 591 29.64 -14.18 9.02
N GLY A 592 29.76 -14.76 10.21
CA GLY A 592 31.04 -14.87 10.93
C GLY A 592 32.07 -15.79 10.25
N GLU A 593 31.64 -16.68 9.36
CA GLU A 593 32.53 -17.56 8.58
C GLU A 593 33.06 -16.89 7.30
N MET A 594 32.47 -15.75 6.91
CA MET A 594 32.91 -14.97 5.76
C MET A 594 34.05 -14.03 6.17
N ASN A 595 35.13 -14.06 5.41
CA ASN A 595 36.16 -13.04 5.60
C ASN A 595 35.66 -11.67 5.11
N PRO A 596 36.26 -10.55 5.58
CA PRO A 596 35.78 -9.20 5.22
C PRO A 596 35.72 -8.92 3.72
N GLY A 597 36.63 -9.49 2.91
CA GLY A 597 36.63 -9.34 1.45
C GLY A 597 35.42 -10.02 0.80
N GLN A 598 35.08 -11.24 1.23
CA GLN A 598 33.91 -11.98 0.75
C GLN A 598 32.62 -11.28 1.14
N LEU A 599 32.51 -10.83 2.42
CA LEU A 599 31.34 -10.12 2.91
C LEU A 599 31.13 -8.80 2.14
N ARG A 600 32.23 -8.09 1.85
CA ARG A 600 32.17 -6.89 1.02
C ARG A 600 31.64 -7.20 -0.36
N GLU A 601 32.28 -8.11 -1.10
CA GLU A 601 31.99 -8.45 -2.49
C GLU A 601 30.55 -8.95 -2.69
N THR A 602 30.02 -9.74 -1.74
CA THR A 602 28.74 -10.43 -1.92
C THR A 602 27.55 -9.70 -1.31
N THR A 603 27.76 -8.95 -0.22
CA THR A 603 26.66 -8.49 0.64
C THR A 603 26.67 -6.97 0.91
N MET A 604 27.85 -6.34 0.88
CA MET A 604 27.95 -4.91 1.28
C MET A 604 28.22 -3.97 0.11
N ASP A 605 28.89 -4.42 -0.95
CA ASP A 605 29.18 -3.56 -2.11
C ASP A 605 27.90 -3.29 -2.93
N PRO A 606 27.48 -2.03 -3.08
CA PRO A 606 26.30 -1.67 -3.86
C PRO A 606 26.29 -2.18 -5.31
N ALA A 607 27.47 -2.42 -5.90
CA ALA A 607 27.60 -2.87 -7.29
C ALA A 607 27.29 -4.36 -7.49
N THR A 608 27.45 -5.19 -6.44
CA THR A 608 27.43 -6.66 -6.58
C THR A 608 26.43 -7.35 -5.69
N ARG A 609 25.97 -6.69 -4.62
CA ARG A 609 25.03 -7.25 -3.63
C ARG A 609 23.59 -7.32 -4.14
N SER A 610 22.80 -8.17 -3.48
CA SER A 610 21.33 -8.20 -3.59
C SER A 610 20.69 -7.79 -2.25
N LEU A 611 19.69 -6.90 -2.32
CA LEU A 611 18.89 -6.48 -1.18
C LEU A 611 17.41 -6.68 -1.50
N ILE A 612 16.65 -7.20 -0.54
CA ILE A 612 15.19 -7.24 -0.59
C ILE A 612 14.67 -5.98 0.08
N ARG A 613 13.96 -5.13 -0.65
CA ARG A 613 13.28 -3.96 -0.08
C ARG A 613 12.02 -4.39 0.63
N ILE A 614 11.89 -4.02 1.88
CA ILE A 614 10.70 -4.30 2.69
C ILE A 614 9.78 -3.09 2.60
N THR A 615 8.56 -3.32 2.12
CA THR A 615 7.55 -2.27 1.96
C THR A 615 6.23 -2.70 2.57
N LEU A 616 5.43 -1.73 3.02
CA LEU A 616 4.05 -1.97 3.40
C LEU A 616 3.15 -1.80 2.18
N PRO A 617 2.13 -2.62 2.04
CA PRO A 617 1.08 -2.40 1.04
C PRO A 617 0.47 -1.02 1.19
N GLN A 618 0.07 -0.41 0.09
CA GLN A 618 -0.57 0.91 0.13
C GLN A 618 -2.05 0.81 0.49
N GLU A 619 -2.69 -0.31 0.16
CA GLU A 619 -4.09 -0.54 0.47
C GLU A 619 -4.30 -0.86 1.95
N TYR A 620 -5.36 -0.27 2.52
CA TYR A 620 -5.67 -0.41 3.94
C TYR A 620 -5.91 -1.86 4.36
N GLU A 621 -6.68 -2.61 3.58
CA GLU A 621 -7.01 -4.00 3.90
C GLU A 621 -5.79 -4.92 3.84
N GLU A 622 -4.90 -4.70 2.88
CA GLU A 622 -3.64 -5.42 2.82
C GLU A 622 -2.73 -5.08 4.02
N ARG A 623 -2.72 -3.81 4.45
CA ARG A 623 -2.00 -3.41 5.68
C ARG A 623 -2.60 -4.02 6.93
N ALA A 624 -3.93 -4.09 7.00
CA ALA A 624 -4.62 -4.78 8.10
C ALA A 624 -4.28 -6.28 8.09
N GLY A 625 -4.19 -6.91 6.91
CA GLY A 625 -3.74 -8.28 6.76
C GLY A 625 -2.29 -8.50 7.20
N VAL A 626 -1.37 -7.57 6.89
CA VAL A 626 0.01 -7.61 7.39
C VAL A 626 0.04 -7.47 8.91
N LYS A 627 -0.74 -6.55 9.47
CA LYS A 627 -0.85 -6.39 10.92
C LYS A 627 -1.39 -7.67 11.59
N ASP A 628 -2.49 -8.22 11.06
CA ASP A 628 -3.06 -9.48 11.56
C ASP A 628 -2.04 -10.61 11.51
N LEU A 629 -1.31 -10.76 10.40
CA LEU A 629 -0.26 -11.76 10.27
C LEU A 629 0.85 -11.57 11.31
N VAL A 630 1.30 -10.34 11.55
CA VAL A 630 2.29 -10.04 12.59
C VAL A 630 1.75 -10.37 13.97
N ASP A 631 0.49 -10.03 14.28
CA ASP A 631 -0.14 -10.33 15.56
C ASP A 631 -0.35 -11.85 15.74
N ARG A 632 -0.71 -12.58 14.70
CA ARG A 632 -0.81 -14.05 14.71
C ARG A 632 0.53 -14.73 14.96
N LEU A 633 1.60 -14.26 14.30
CA LEU A 633 2.94 -14.88 14.39
C LEU A 633 3.74 -14.42 15.61
N MET A 634 3.66 -13.14 15.96
CA MET A 634 4.52 -12.51 16.96
C MET A 634 3.79 -12.11 18.24
N GLY A 635 2.45 -12.15 18.26
CA GLY A 635 1.61 -11.79 19.40
C GLY A 635 1.69 -12.78 20.57
N ASN A 636 1.01 -12.45 21.67
CA ASN A 636 1.05 -13.22 22.92
C ASN A 636 0.30 -14.55 22.88
N ASN A 637 -0.65 -14.74 21.93
CA ASN A 637 -1.47 -15.94 21.88
C ASN A 637 -0.77 -17.06 21.09
N PRO A 638 -0.29 -18.13 21.74
CA PRO A 638 0.38 -19.24 21.05
C PRO A 638 -0.57 -20.06 20.15
N ALA A 639 -1.89 -20.04 20.40
CA ALA A 639 -2.83 -20.77 19.59
C ALA A 639 -2.88 -20.27 18.13
N HIS A 640 -2.70 -18.98 17.91
CA HIS A 640 -2.65 -18.41 16.57
C HIS A 640 -1.44 -18.91 15.78
N ARG A 641 -0.27 -19.00 16.42
CA ARG A 641 0.94 -19.55 15.78
C ARG A 641 0.78 -21.03 15.47
N PHE A 642 0.17 -21.78 16.39
CA PHE A 642 -0.08 -23.21 16.21
C PHE A 642 -1.03 -23.44 15.03
N ALA A 643 -2.13 -22.67 14.94
CA ALA A 643 -3.04 -22.72 13.80
C ALA A 643 -2.35 -22.40 12.48
N PHE A 644 -1.53 -21.33 12.45
CA PHE A 644 -0.77 -20.96 11.26
C PHE A 644 0.22 -22.06 10.82
N ILE A 645 0.91 -22.70 11.76
CA ILE A 645 1.80 -23.83 11.46
C ILE A 645 1.02 -25.00 10.87
N GLN A 646 -0.14 -25.35 11.45
CA GLN A 646 -0.99 -26.42 10.93
C GLN A 646 -1.52 -26.12 9.52
N GLU A 647 -1.98 -24.89 9.28
CA GLU A 647 -2.46 -24.43 7.96
C GLU A 647 -1.39 -24.53 6.85
N ASN A 648 -0.11 -24.34 7.23
CA ASN A 648 1.00 -24.31 6.30
C ASN A 648 1.90 -25.56 6.32
N ALA A 649 1.64 -26.52 7.22
CA ALA A 649 2.47 -27.73 7.39
C ALA A 649 2.63 -28.55 6.10
N ALA A 650 1.58 -28.60 5.27
CA ALA A 650 1.61 -29.31 3.99
C ALA A 650 2.47 -28.64 2.90
N ARG A 651 2.95 -27.42 3.13
CA ARG A 651 3.79 -26.64 2.19
C ARG A 651 5.27 -26.67 2.56
N LEU A 652 5.62 -27.29 3.70
CA LEU A 652 7.01 -27.42 4.14
C LEU A 652 7.57 -28.72 3.58
N ASP A 653 8.57 -28.63 2.71
CA ASP A 653 9.41 -29.76 2.36
C ASP A 653 10.19 -30.21 3.61
N GLU A 654 10.29 -31.52 3.83
CA GLU A 654 10.95 -32.10 5.01
C GLU A 654 12.43 -31.65 5.16
N GLU A 655 13.06 -31.17 4.07
CA GLU A 655 14.45 -30.67 4.07
C GLU A 655 14.62 -29.27 4.70
N VAL A 656 13.54 -28.53 4.96
CA VAL A 656 13.59 -27.16 5.53
C VAL A 656 13.57 -27.19 7.06
N ILE A 657 13.25 -28.33 7.67
CA ILE A 657 13.24 -28.48 9.13
C ILE A 657 14.63 -28.95 9.55
N ASP A 658 15.50 -28.00 9.89
CA ASP A 658 16.73 -28.28 10.63
C ASP A 658 16.34 -28.77 12.04
N ALA A 659 16.39 -30.09 12.25
CA ALA A 659 16.19 -30.74 13.54
C ALA A 659 17.43 -30.62 14.41
#